data_463f65dcf06ba730b6f2693acbf82928
#
_entry.id   463f65dcf06ba730b6f2693acbf82928
#
_cell.length_a   1.000
_cell.length_b   1.000
_cell.length_c   1.000
_cell.angle_alpha   90.00
_cell.angle_beta   90.00
_cell.angle_gamma   90.00
#
_symmetry.space_group_name_H-M   'P 1'
#
loop_
_entity.id
_entity.type
_entity.pdbx_description
1 polymer ?
#
loop_
_entity_poly.entity_id
_entity_poly.type
_entity_poly.pdbx_seq_one_letter_code
_entity_poly.pdbx_strand_id
1 'polypeptide(L)'
;MKKIVLSIFAASFLIGCSTQKDNFQNRQYHKMTSWFNGVFNAEEELEKKNDELKANYIENYSKILPVGIEYYSISDSTNFNGQNTPSFGFNSNSDNKDKVEKPVGFAAVETKASKVIEKHSMLIKGQERNKMMGRAYLLIGKSLFYQKKYFEALDALNYVVKNFKGSNYAEEANVYKTVAEIKGGNYFDGAETLKELYESDPYKSKELKTMVARTYAQFLIDQKKYEEALEPLQKAEYYSTNKDERVRLFYTLGQVYSKLGKQQEPGEAFTQVYKMSPGFDLEIKSQLAIAANFDSKINNYSNYKQNLLDVSKKGIYTSKKNELYYGISEMAYRADKMDDAVEYAKLSLAEPMSDPYIRGRAFENYGNIKFKQNDYVFASAYYDSAQSSYNLKEDQDRIKFRNDALKKLMEKHYLVQKNDSILKIAALPKEDQSKFFTTYIANLKKKEEKKAEEERKEMETFQLETKTASFTSSFKDEGDKGKFYFYNQNLRTSGQQEFQRIWGGISLKDNWRNSNAINTTIEDKQAELTGQIAAGDPRRFEVDYYLEQIPTSQKTLSDLKVERDTTQLSLGVGYYETFNNVDLAGKELKALVTSPPKSEDVKLKATYQLFRIYKDRDKKLEEQYKNDILTNYPNTIYAGYILNPEVEYITAETKEALTAYKEAYDLYKAEKYADVKKKVQEAIVKFPTEILIAKFALLNAYVIKQTATQTEFEQALEIVATAYEGTDEAKQAKRLLDKLRTPKSTSNTEVNNTVTTENVQLQTEVNQPQLVNEEPIQPTPPQKENNKKNTVKPPKKEVTETGWDR
;
A
#
# COMPACT_ATOMS: atom_id res chain seq x y z
N MET A 1 -65.23 -42.75 24.60
CA MET A 1 -65.34 -41.48 23.86
C MET A 1 -64.03 -40.82 23.57
N LYS A 2 -63.11 -40.59 24.55
CA LYS A 2 -61.80 -39.94 24.26
C LYS A 2 -60.91 -40.63 23.21
N LYS A 3 -60.90 -41.97 23.18
CA LYS A 3 -60.11 -42.76 22.18
C LYS A 3 -60.70 -42.70 20.76
N ILE A 4 -62.03 -42.59 20.65
CA ILE A 4 -62.73 -42.44 19.36
C ILE A 4 -62.53 -41.03 18.79
N VAL A 5 -62.54 -40.01 19.65
CA VAL A 5 -62.24 -38.63 19.22
C VAL A 5 -60.80 -38.51 18.78
N LEU A 6 -59.85 -39.17 19.47
CA LEU A 6 -58.43 -39.18 19.08
C LEU A 6 -58.21 -39.93 17.77
N SER A 7 -58.91 -41.05 17.54
CA SER A 7 -58.87 -41.79 16.29
C SER A 7 -59.53 -41.05 15.12
N ILE A 8 -60.61 -40.31 15.34
CA ILE A 8 -61.19 -39.43 14.32
C ILE A 8 -60.26 -38.24 14.01
N PHE A 9 -59.59 -37.72 15.02
CA PHE A 9 -58.67 -36.65 14.87
C PHE A 9 -57.39 -37.15 14.09
N ALA A 10 -56.92 -38.36 14.39
CA ALA A 10 -55.87 -39.01 13.66
C ALA A 10 -56.24 -39.40 12.21
N ALA A 11 -57.52 -39.90 12.03
CA ALA A 11 -58.06 -40.26 10.71
C ALA A 11 -58.32 -39.02 9.82
N SER A 12 -58.60 -37.85 10.39
CA SER A 12 -58.76 -36.60 9.64
C SER A 12 -57.45 -36.08 9.06
N PHE A 13 -56.29 -36.50 9.61
CA PHE A 13 -54.98 -36.21 9.08
C PHE A 13 -54.58 -37.13 7.90
N LEU A 14 -55.31 -38.25 7.69
CA LEU A 14 -55.02 -39.18 6.58
C LEU A 14 -55.77 -38.86 5.28
N ILE A 15 -56.67 -37.87 5.29
CA ILE A 15 -57.26 -37.34 4.06
C ILE A 15 -56.21 -36.51 3.39
N GLY A 16 -55.55 -37.03 2.36
CA GLY A 16 -54.48 -36.40 1.62
C GLY A 16 -54.81 -34.96 1.33
N CYS A 17 -54.04 -34.03 1.97
CA CYS A 17 -54.24 -32.59 1.80
C CYS A 17 -53.85 -32.22 0.36
N SER A 18 -54.83 -31.75 -0.40
CA SER A 18 -54.64 -31.37 -1.79
C SER A 18 -54.01 -29.98 -1.92
N THR A 19 -52.98 -29.82 -2.70
CA THR A 19 -52.40 -28.53 -3.08
C THR A 19 -53.33 -27.66 -3.96
N GLN A 20 -54.40 -28.29 -4.52
CA GLN A 20 -55.36 -27.65 -5.43
C GLN A 20 -56.60 -27.05 -4.73
N LYS A 21 -56.80 -27.35 -3.45
CA LYS A 21 -57.97 -26.90 -2.70
C LYS A 21 -57.61 -25.83 -1.66
N ASP A 22 -58.13 -24.62 -1.84
CA ASP A 22 -57.89 -23.47 -0.96
C ASP A 22 -58.84 -23.52 0.27
N ASN A 23 -58.56 -24.41 1.22
CA ASN A 23 -59.22 -24.43 2.51
C ASN A 23 -58.20 -24.24 3.66
N PHE A 24 -58.68 -23.88 4.83
CA PHE A 24 -57.85 -23.62 5.99
C PHE A 24 -56.97 -24.82 6.37
N GLN A 25 -57.55 -26.03 6.37
CA GLN A 25 -56.84 -27.27 6.75
C GLN A 25 -55.67 -27.56 5.81
N ASN A 26 -55.86 -27.45 4.48
CA ASN A 26 -54.82 -27.69 3.48
C ASN A 26 -53.70 -26.62 3.62
N ARG A 27 -54.06 -25.33 3.80
CA ARG A 27 -53.04 -24.28 4.01
C ARG A 27 -52.24 -24.53 5.27
N GLN A 28 -52.84 -24.93 6.39
CA GLN A 28 -52.09 -25.22 7.63
C GLN A 28 -51.20 -26.45 7.49
N TYR A 29 -51.73 -27.51 6.88
CA TYR A 29 -50.98 -28.75 6.62
C TYR A 29 -49.74 -28.47 5.76
N HIS A 30 -49.90 -27.85 4.59
CA HIS A 30 -48.81 -27.53 3.72
C HIS A 30 -47.83 -26.54 4.31
N LYS A 31 -48.30 -25.55 5.09
CA LYS A 31 -47.44 -24.63 5.83
C LYS A 31 -46.56 -25.36 6.85
N MET A 32 -47.18 -26.23 7.69
CA MET A 32 -46.44 -26.97 8.72
C MET A 32 -45.45 -27.96 8.12
N THR A 33 -45.90 -28.79 7.16
CA THR A 33 -45.07 -29.82 6.56
C THR A 33 -43.92 -29.24 5.71
N SER A 34 -44.14 -28.11 5.01
CA SER A 34 -43.08 -27.40 4.29
C SER A 34 -42.04 -26.82 5.23
N TRP A 35 -42.46 -26.32 6.39
CA TRP A 35 -41.55 -25.79 7.40
C TRP A 35 -40.68 -26.90 7.99
N PHE A 36 -41.28 -27.87 8.68
CA PHE A 36 -40.53 -28.85 9.47
C PHE A 36 -39.71 -29.82 8.64
N ASN A 37 -40.15 -30.18 7.43
CA ASN A 37 -39.51 -31.22 6.63
C ASN A 37 -38.67 -30.70 5.47
N GLY A 38 -38.66 -29.39 5.23
CA GLY A 38 -37.97 -28.90 4.04
C GLY A 38 -37.32 -27.56 4.22
N VAL A 39 -38.09 -26.51 4.55
CA VAL A 39 -37.53 -25.15 4.68
C VAL A 39 -36.49 -25.12 5.80
N PHE A 40 -36.84 -25.67 6.98
CA PHE A 40 -35.90 -25.75 8.11
C PHE A 40 -34.59 -26.47 7.74
N ASN A 41 -34.68 -27.65 7.11
CA ASN A 41 -33.51 -28.40 6.71
C ASN A 41 -32.70 -27.69 5.60
N ALA A 42 -33.33 -26.83 4.79
CA ALA A 42 -32.61 -26.03 3.79
C ALA A 42 -31.94 -24.81 4.43
N GLU A 43 -32.59 -24.18 5.44
CA GLU A 43 -31.97 -23.11 6.25
C GLU A 43 -30.75 -23.62 7.02
N GLU A 44 -30.89 -24.75 7.73
CA GLU A 44 -29.77 -25.38 8.45
C GLU A 44 -28.59 -25.68 7.53
N GLU A 45 -28.86 -26.19 6.31
CA GLU A 45 -27.78 -26.41 5.33
C GLU A 45 -27.14 -25.12 4.85
N LEU A 46 -27.92 -24.05 4.66
CA LEU A 46 -27.42 -22.74 4.27
C LEU A 46 -26.51 -22.15 5.38
N GLU A 47 -26.97 -22.20 6.63
CA GLU A 47 -26.20 -21.75 7.79
C GLU A 47 -24.88 -22.52 7.91
N LYS A 48 -24.94 -23.85 7.83
CA LYS A 48 -23.76 -24.69 7.84
C LYS A 48 -22.77 -24.32 6.74
N LYS A 49 -23.24 -24.05 5.51
CA LYS A 49 -22.36 -23.64 4.41
C LYS A 49 -21.77 -22.24 4.62
N ASN A 50 -22.56 -21.32 5.17
CA ASN A 50 -22.05 -20.00 5.54
C ASN A 50 -20.98 -20.09 6.64
N ASP A 51 -21.16 -20.96 7.63
CA ASP A 51 -20.17 -21.17 8.69
C ASP A 51 -18.90 -21.83 8.15
N GLU A 52 -19.01 -22.79 7.21
CA GLU A 52 -17.87 -23.34 6.49
C GLU A 52 -17.12 -22.26 5.69
N LEU A 53 -17.84 -21.35 5.01
CA LEU A 53 -17.22 -20.21 4.31
C LEU A 53 -16.49 -19.28 5.29
N LYS A 54 -17.11 -18.94 6.41
CA LYS A 54 -16.51 -18.11 7.46
C LYS A 54 -15.25 -18.75 8.03
N ALA A 55 -15.29 -20.06 8.34
CA ALA A 55 -14.18 -20.80 8.91
C ALA A 55 -12.98 -20.88 7.97
N ASN A 56 -13.22 -20.90 6.65
CA ASN A 56 -12.18 -20.97 5.63
C ASN A 56 -11.76 -19.60 5.09
N TYR A 57 -12.43 -18.52 5.50
CA TYR A 57 -12.12 -17.18 5.04
C TYR A 57 -10.89 -16.62 5.74
N ILE A 58 -9.88 -16.27 4.96
CA ILE A 58 -8.65 -15.65 5.46
C ILE A 58 -8.79 -14.13 5.34
N GLU A 59 -8.82 -13.46 6.48
CA GLU A 59 -8.93 -12.01 6.54
C GLU A 59 -7.67 -11.32 6.00
N ASN A 60 -7.88 -10.34 5.14
CA ASN A 60 -6.80 -9.48 4.65
C ASN A 60 -6.87 -8.10 5.31
N TYR A 61 -6.18 -7.94 6.43
CA TYR A 61 -6.16 -6.69 7.20
C TYR A 61 -5.38 -5.55 6.52
N SER A 62 -4.69 -5.79 5.40
CA SER A 62 -4.05 -4.75 4.61
C SER A 62 -5.05 -3.95 3.77
N LYS A 63 -6.23 -4.51 3.54
CA LYS A 63 -7.36 -3.86 2.86
C LYS A 63 -8.43 -3.47 3.87
N ILE A 64 -9.34 -2.58 3.47
CA ILE A 64 -10.55 -2.32 4.27
C ILE A 64 -11.34 -3.62 4.34
N LEU A 65 -11.68 -4.06 5.56
CA LEU A 65 -12.43 -5.29 5.75
C LEU A 65 -13.84 -5.15 5.13
N PRO A 66 -14.25 -6.12 4.32
CA PRO A 66 -15.57 -6.07 3.71
C PRO A 66 -16.68 -6.28 4.77
N VAL A 67 -17.76 -5.53 4.63
CA VAL A 67 -18.93 -5.57 5.50
C VAL A 67 -20.23 -5.92 4.78
N GLY A 68 -20.21 -6.02 3.43
CA GLY A 68 -21.37 -6.37 2.60
C GLY A 68 -21.93 -7.77 2.90
N ILE A 69 -23.10 -8.07 2.35
CA ILE A 69 -23.72 -9.40 2.53
C ILE A 69 -22.94 -10.51 1.78
N GLU A 70 -22.14 -10.12 0.80
CA GLU A 70 -21.39 -11.02 -0.07
C GLU A 70 -19.96 -11.32 0.41
N TYR A 71 -19.48 -10.74 1.51
CA TYR A 71 -18.05 -10.75 1.82
C TYR A 71 -17.43 -12.15 2.00
N TYR A 72 -18.20 -13.15 2.46
CA TYR A 72 -17.70 -14.52 2.53
C TYR A 72 -17.75 -15.26 1.19
N SER A 73 -18.53 -14.80 0.21
CA SER A 73 -18.54 -15.37 -1.13
C SER A 73 -17.37 -14.89 -2.00
N ILE A 74 -16.71 -13.79 -1.60
CA ILE A 74 -15.55 -13.22 -2.28
C ILE A 74 -14.28 -13.84 -1.67
N SER A 75 -14.07 -15.12 -1.76
CA SER A 75 -12.71 -15.61 -1.79
C SER A 75 -12.12 -15.23 -3.15
N ASP A 76 -11.36 -14.13 -3.19
CA ASP A 76 -10.42 -13.91 -4.28
C ASP A 76 -9.43 -15.08 -4.26
N SER A 77 -9.80 -16.12 -4.95
CA SER A 77 -8.99 -17.33 -5.17
C SER A 77 -7.77 -17.06 -6.06
N THR A 78 -7.34 -15.78 -6.16
CA THR A 78 -6.15 -15.38 -6.91
C THR A 78 -4.84 -15.63 -6.16
N ASN A 79 -4.87 -16.10 -4.89
CA ASN A 79 -3.66 -16.45 -4.13
C ASN A 79 -3.67 -17.87 -3.54
N PHE A 80 -4.52 -18.76 -4.00
CA PHE A 80 -4.38 -20.17 -3.72
C PHE A 80 -3.48 -20.78 -4.81
N ASN A 81 -2.18 -20.86 -4.53
CA ASN A 81 -1.30 -21.79 -5.22
C ASN A 81 -1.99 -23.16 -5.22
N GLY A 82 -2.39 -23.55 -6.41
CA GLY A 82 -3.25 -24.70 -6.66
C GLY A 82 -2.85 -25.93 -5.88
N GLN A 83 -3.63 -26.25 -4.88
CA GLN A 83 -3.83 -27.61 -4.43
C GLN A 83 -5.14 -27.65 -3.64
N ASN A 84 -6.11 -28.35 -4.21
CA ASN A 84 -7.37 -28.78 -3.64
C ASN A 84 -8.52 -27.76 -3.57
N THR A 85 -8.88 -27.17 -4.70
CA THR A 85 -10.30 -27.04 -4.99
C THR A 85 -10.77 -28.40 -5.51
N PRO A 86 -11.91 -28.97 -5.04
CA PRO A 86 -12.54 -30.04 -5.78
C PRO A 86 -12.85 -29.46 -7.16
N SER A 87 -12.13 -29.96 -8.17
CA SER A 87 -12.37 -29.66 -9.56
C SER A 87 -13.81 -30.11 -9.86
N PHE A 88 -14.70 -29.15 -10.08
CA PHE A 88 -15.92 -29.44 -10.83
C PHE A 88 -15.52 -29.70 -12.31
N GLY A 89 -14.77 -30.77 -12.52
CA GLY A 89 -14.53 -31.31 -13.84
C GLY A 89 -15.78 -32.04 -14.27
N PHE A 90 -16.49 -31.52 -15.25
CA PHE A 90 -17.32 -32.32 -16.13
C PHE A 90 -16.38 -33.27 -16.88
N ASN A 91 -16.07 -34.41 -16.27
CA ASN A 91 -15.49 -35.53 -16.98
C ASN A 91 -16.65 -36.41 -17.49
N SER A 92 -17.11 -36.11 -18.69
CA SER A 92 -17.90 -37.02 -19.48
C SER A 92 -16.99 -38.17 -19.97
N ASN A 93 -16.90 -39.21 -19.17
CA ASN A 93 -16.67 -40.61 -19.67
C ASN A 93 -16.48 -41.54 -18.46
N SER A 94 -17.54 -42.09 -17.95
CA SER A 94 -17.55 -43.51 -17.54
C SER A 94 -18.99 -43.97 -17.40
N ASP A 95 -19.34 -44.96 -18.16
CA ASP A 95 -20.54 -45.79 -18.02
C ASP A 95 -20.62 -46.36 -16.60
N ASN A 96 -21.42 -45.69 -15.76
CA ASN A 96 -22.01 -46.30 -14.57
C ASN A 96 -23.36 -45.62 -14.33
N LYS A 97 -24.38 -46.19 -14.95
CA LYS A 97 -25.78 -45.93 -14.63
C LYS A 97 -26.02 -46.36 -13.18
N ASP A 98 -26.67 -45.46 -12.38
CA ASP A 98 -27.35 -45.70 -11.12
C ASP A 98 -26.64 -45.29 -9.77
N LYS A 99 -25.83 -44.22 -9.76
CA LYS A 99 -25.69 -43.44 -8.51
C LYS A 99 -25.87 -41.98 -8.83
N VAL A 100 -27.08 -41.46 -8.65
CA VAL A 100 -27.34 -40.00 -8.60
C VAL A 100 -26.53 -39.45 -7.43
N GLU A 101 -25.38 -38.83 -7.72
CA GLU A 101 -24.57 -38.17 -6.70
C GLU A 101 -25.46 -37.14 -5.96
N LYS A 102 -25.46 -37.21 -4.63
CA LYS A 102 -26.22 -36.23 -3.83
C LYS A 102 -25.60 -34.86 -4.03
N PRO A 103 -26.39 -33.84 -4.38
CA PRO A 103 -25.87 -32.47 -4.51
C PRO A 103 -25.21 -32.03 -3.22
N VAL A 104 -24.03 -31.42 -3.34
CA VAL A 104 -23.20 -30.92 -2.23
C VAL A 104 -23.12 -29.39 -2.25
N GLY A 105 -22.78 -28.80 -1.13
CA GLY A 105 -22.61 -27.34 -1.03
C GLY A 105 -23.93 -26.60 -1.14
N PHE A 106 -23.90 -25.40 -1.71
CA PHE A 106 -25.10 -24.58 -1.90
C PHE A 106 -26.14 -25.23 -2.81
N ALA A 107 -25.75 -26.07 -3.77
CA ALA A 107 -26.68 -26.82 -4.60
C ALA A 107 -27.58 -27.80 -3.79
N ALA A 108 -27.12 -28.22 -2.60
CA ALA A 108 -27.93 -29.02 -1.71
C ALA A 108 -29.09 -28.20 -1.10
N VAL A 109 -28.86 -26.90 -0.76
CA VAL A 109 -29.89 -25.96 -0.29
C VAL A 109 -30.92 -25.76 -1.37
N GLU A 110 -30.50 -25.49 -2.61
CA GLU A 110 -31.37 -25.31 -3.76
C GLU A 110 -32.24 -26.56 -3.99
N THR A 111 -31.65 -27.76 -3.98
CA THR A 111 -32.37 -29.03 -4.16
C THR A 111 -33.40 -29.27 -3.05
N LYS A 112 -33.04 -28.99 -1.79
CA LYS A 112 -33.99 -29.15 -0.66
C LYS A 112 -35.15 -28.17 -0.79
N ALA A 113 -34.87 -26.88 -1.07
CA ALA A 113 -35.90 -25.84 -1.20
C ALA A 113 -36.79 -26.09 -2.43
N SER A 114 -36.25 -26.52 -3.57
CA SER A 114 -37.02 -26.86 -4.77
C SER A 114 -38.00 -28.03 -4.52
N LYS A 115 -37.55 -29.06 -3.79
CA LYS A 115 -38.46 -30.16 -3.37
C LYS A 115 -39.62 -29.71 -2.50
N VAL A 116 -39.41 -28.69 -1.67
CA VAL A 116 -40.50 -28.10 -0.87
C VAL A 116 -41.49 -27.40 -1.77
N ILE A 117 -41.02 -26.63 -2.74
CA ILE A 117 -41.90 -25.94 -3.70
C ILE A 117 -42.70 -26.95 -4.51
N GLU A 118 -42.02 -27.95 -5.08
CA GLU A 118 -42.71 -29.02 -5.84
C GLU A 118 -43.83 -29.70 -5.07
N LYS A 119 -43.62 -30.02 -3.79
CA LYS A 119 -44.58 -30.82 -2.99
C LYS A 119 -45.64 -30.00 -2.29
N HIS A 120 -45.34 -28.72 -1.97
CA HIS A 120 -46.16 -27.94 -1.05
C HIS A 120 -46.61 -26.58 -1.57
N SER A 121 -46.27 -26.21 -2.83
CA SER A 121 -46.82 -25.02 -3.46
C SER A 121 -48.32 -25.15 -3.67
N MET A 122 -49.06 -24.12 -3.28
CA MET A 122 -50.52 -24.02 -3.41
C MET A 122 -50.86 -22.82 -4.32
N LEU A 123 -50.44 -22.90 -5.59
CA LEU A 123 -50.72 -21.88 -6.57
C LEU A 123 -52.18 -21.97 -7.05
N ILE A 124 -53.10 -21.19 -6.45
CA ILE A 124 -54.52 -21.22 -6.73
C ILE A 124 -54.92 -19.86 -7.30
N LYS A 125 -55.53 -19.87 -8.50
CA LYS A 125 -55.91 -18.65 -9.23
C LYS A 125 -54.80 -17.62 -9.35
N GLY A 126 -53.54 -18.08 -9.63
CA GLY A 126 -52.41 -17.22 -9.79
C GLY A 126 -51.79 -16.65 -8.48
N GLN A 127 -52.35 -17.07 -7.33
CA GLN A 127 -51.80 -16.64 -6.02
C GLN A 127 -51.27 -17.82 -5.23
N GLU A 128 -50.07 -17.71 -4.70
CA GLU A 128 -49.47 -18.69 -3.80
C GLU A 128 -50.13 -18.56 -2.39
N ARG A 129 -50.76 -19.66 -1.94
CA ARG A 129 -51.48 -19.72 -0.66
C ARG A 129 -50.62 -20.23 0.50
N ASN A 130 -49.56 -20.94 0.20
CA ASN A 130 -48.61 -21.37 1.23
C ASN A 130 -47.50 -20.32 1.43
N LYS A 131 -47.61 -19.60 2.55
CA LYS A 131 -46.64 -18.52 2.88
C LYS A 131 -45.20 -19.00 3.03
N MET A 132 -44.97 -20.33 3.26
CA MET A 132 -43.59 -20.86 3.35
C MET A 132 -42.89 -20.91 2.01
N MET A 133 -43.59 -20.81 0.90
CA MET A 133 -43.02 -20.76 -0.42
C MET A 133 -42.09 -19.55 -0.60
N GLY A 134 -42.48 -18.38 0.00
CA GLY A 134 -41.61 -17.20 -0.01
C GLY A 134 -40.25 -17.46 0.63
N ARG A 135 -40.21 -18.21 1.76
CA ARG A 135 -38.93 -18.60 2.39
C ARG A 135 -38.15 -19.59 1.52
N ALA A 136 -38.83 -20.58 0.91
CA ALA A 136 -38.20 -21.55 0.04
C ALA A 136 -37.56 -20.87 -1.19
N TYR A 137 -38.26 -19.96 -1.85
CA TYR A 137 -37.70 -19.19 -2.96
C TYR A 137 -36.56 -18.23 -2.52
N LEU A 138 -36.65 -17.61 -1.32
CA LEU A 138 -35.54 -16.83 -0.78
C LEU A 138 -34.30 -17.69 -0.57
N LEU A 139 -34.45 -18.93 -0.06
CA LEU A 139 -33.32 -19.86 0.11
C LEU A 139 -32.69 -20.25 -1.21
N ILE A 140 -33.50 -20.46 -2.27
CA ILE A 140 -32.97 -20.68 -3.63
C ILE A 140 -32.18 -19.44 -4.10
N GLY A 141 -32.76 -18.24 -3.96
CA GLY A 141 -32.14 -17.00 -4.36
C GLY A 141 -30.80 -16.77 -3.64
N LYS A 142 -30.78 -16.99 -2.31
CA LYS A 142 -29.52 -16.89 -1.52
C LYS A 142 -28.51 -17.96 -1.94
N SER A 143 -28.95 -19.17 -2.17
CA SER A 143 -28.09 -20.27 -2.62
C SER A 143 -27.40 -19.94 -3.95
N LEU A 144 -28.16 -19.48 -4.95
CA LEU A 144 -27.67 -19.06 -6.25
C LEU A 144 -26.76 -17.82 -6.15
N PHE A 145 -27.12 -16.88 -5.29
CA PHE A 145 -26.32 -15.68 -5.00
C PHE A 145 -24.89 -16.05 -4.48
N TYR A 146 -24.80 -16.93 -3.50
CA TYR A 146 -23.51 -17.40 -2.97
C TYR A 146 -22.72 -18.27 -3.97
N GLN A 147 -23.40 -18.87 -4.95
CA GLN A 147 -22.77 -19.54 -6.11
C GLN A 147 -22.32 -18.56 -7.20
N LYS A 148 -22.52 -17.25 -7.03
CA LYS A 148 -22.28 -16.19 -8.03
C LYS A 148 -23.13 -16.32 -9.31
N LYS A 149 -24.23 -17.06 -9.25
CA LYS A 149 -25.24 -17.21 -10.32
C LYS A 149 -26.28 -16.12 -10.18
N TYR A 150 -25.85 -14.86 -10.41
CA TYR A 150 -26.66 -13.69 -10.09
C TYR A 150 -27.93 -13.60 -10.95
N PHE A 151 -27.87 -13.94 -12.22
CA PHE A 151 -29.05 -13.91 -13.10
C PHE A 151 -30.13 -14.91 -12.66
N GLU A 152 -29.75 -16.13 -12.35
CA GLU A 152 -30.69 -17.15 -11.86
C GLU A 152 -31.21 -16.81 -10.46
N ALA A 153 -30.38 -16.17 -9.63
CA ALA A 153 -30.80 -15.69 -8.32
C ALA A 153 -31.89 -14.62 -8.43
N LEU A 154 -31.82 -13.74 -9.42
CA LEU A 154 -32.80 -12.68 -9.67
C LEU A 154 -34.21 -13.23 -9.92
N ASP A 155 -34.39 -14.34 -10.61
CA ASP A 155 -35.66 -14.94 -10.87
C ASP A 155 -36.38 -15.37 -9.56
N ALA A 156 -35.66 -16.08 -8.70
CA ALA A 156 -36.17 -16.51 -7.40
C ALA A 156 -36.46 -15.32 -6.46
N LEU A 157 -35.54 -14.36 -6.39
CA LEU A 157 -35.66 -13.17 -5.53
C LEU A 157 -36.80 -12.26 -5.99
N ASN A 158 -36.92 -12.01 -7.29
CA ASN A 158 -38.03 -11.24 -7.87
C ASN A 158 -39.41 -11.89 -7.58
N TYR A 159 -39.48 -13.25 -7.66
CA TYR A 159 -40.69 -13.95 -7.31
C TYR A 159 -41.10 -13.68 -5.86
N VAL A 160 -40.13 -13.69 -4.91
CA VAL A 160 -40.40 -13.39 -3.50
C VAL A 160 -40.87 -11.96 -3.31
N VAL A 161 -40.14 -10.98 -3.85
CA VAL A 161 -40.44 -9.55 -3.72
C VAL A 161 -41.83 -9.22 -4.29
N LYS A 162 -42.20 -9.84 -5.41
CA LYS A 162 -43.47 -9.60 -6.10
C LYS A 162 -44.67 -10.24 -5.34
N ASN A 163 -44.54 -11.50 -4.93
CA ASN A 163 -45.69 -12.31 -4.46
C ASN A 163 -45.86 -12.29 -2.94
N PHE A 164 -44.84 -11.85 -2.17
CA PHE A 164 -44.91 -11.88 -0.69
C PHE A 164 -44.64 -10.50 -0.05
N LYS A 165 -45.11 -9.45 -0.71
CA LYS A 165 -44.92 -8.06 -0.24
C LYS A 165 -45.30 -7.89 1.24
N GLY A 166 -44.50 -7.12 1.98
CA GLY A 166 -44.69 -6.81 3.40
C GLY A 166 -44.32 -7.93 4.36
N SER A 167 -43.68 -9.01 3.89
CA SER A 167 -43.06 -10.02 4.74
C SER A 167 -41.56 -9.74 4.93
N ASN A 168 -40.99 -10.08 6.10
CA ASN A 168 -39.57 -9.90 6.38
C ASN A 168 -38.68 -10.59 5.34
N TYR A 169 -39.10 -11.75 4.83
CA TYR A 169 -38.33 -12.45 3.82
C TYR A 169 -38.40 -11.81 2.41
N ALA A 170 -39.49 -11.07 2.10
CA ALA A 170 -39.54 -10.26 0.88
C ALA A 170 -38.66 -9.02 0.99
N GLU A 171 -38.56 -8.42 2.16
CA GLU A 171 -37.66 -7.31 2.47
C GLU A 171 -36.20 -7.76 2.37
N GLU A 172 -35.86 -8.92 2.96
CA GLU A 172 -34.54 -9.54 2.83
C GLU A 172 -34.22 -9.88 1.38
N ALA A 173 -35.14 -10.50 0.65
CA ALA A 173 -35.01 -10.82 -0.76
C ALA A 173 -34.70 -9.57 -1.60
N ASN A 174 -35.28 -8.42 -1.27
CA ASN A 174 -35.04 -7.18 -2.01
C ASN A 174 -33.60 -6.69 -1.86
N VAL A 175 -33.00 -6.85 -0.68
CA VAL A 175 -31.57 -6.51 -0.49
C VAL A 175 -30.67 -7.44 -1.32
N TYR A 176 -30.90 -8.77 -1.26
CA TYR A 176 -30.12 -9.72 -2.09
C TYR A 176 -30.29 -9.49 -3.59
N LYS A 177 -31.54 -9.19 -4.00
CA LYS A 177 -31.88 -8.83 -5.40
C LYS A 177 -31.05 -7.64 -5.85
N THR A 178 -31.05 -6.57 -5.09
CA THR A 178 -30.34 -5.32 -5.41
C THR A 178 -28.83 -5.55 -5.58
N VAL A 179 -28.22 -6.34 -4.69
CA VAL A 179 -26.80 -6.68 -4.81
C VAL A 179 -26.56 -7.62 -6.00
N ALA A 180 -27.48 -8.55 -6.28
CA ALA A 180 -27.39 -9.42 -7.45
C ALA A 180 -27.50 -8.63 -8.77
N GLU A 181 -28.33 -7.58 -8.83
CA GLU A 181 -28.42 -6.65 -9.96
C GLU A 181 -27.09 -5.92 -10.18
N ILE A 182 -26.49 -5.35 -9.10
CA ILE A 182 -25.20 -4.66 -9.17
C ILE A 182 -24.10 -5.61 -9.68
N LYS A 183 -24.00 -6.82 -9.13
CA LYS A 183 -22.97 -7.81 -9.48
C LYS A 183 -23.24 -8.51 -10.82
N GLY A 184 -24.50 -8.61 -11.23
CA GLY A 184 -24.95 -9.21 -12.49
C GLY A 184 -24.89 -8.26 -13.69
N GLY A 185 -24.48 -7.02 -13.52
CA GLY A 185 -24.25 -6.06 -14.62
C GLY A 185 -25.33 -4.98 -14.76
N ASN A 186 -26.43 -5.04 -14.03
CA ASN A 186 -27.40 -3.94 -13.96
C ASN A 186 -27.04 -2.96 -12.84
N TYR A 187 -25.86 -2.38 -12.98
CA TYR A 187 -25.21 -1.59 -11.96
C TYR A 187 -26.03 -0.35 -11.55
N PHE A 188 -26.54 0.39 -12.53
CA PHE A 188 -27.19 1.68 -12.25
C PHE A 188 -28.52 1.51 -11.51
N ASP A 189 -29.41 0.65 -11.98
CA ASP A 189 -30.69 0.42 -11.32
C ASP A 189 -30.52 -0.20 -9.94
N GLY A 190 -29.57 -1.16 -9.80
CA GLY A 190 -29.27 -1.75 -8.51
C GLY A 190 -28.68 -0.74 -7.52
N ALA A 191 -27.82 0.15 -7.98
CA ALA A 191 -27.22 1.21 -7.15
C ALA A 191 -28.26 2.21 -6.65
N GLU A 192 -29.16 2.64 -7.53
CA GLU A 192 -30.26 3.57 -7.21
C GLU A 192 -31.23 2.91 -6.20
N THR A 193 -31.65 1.68 -6.47
CA THR A 193 -32.50 0.92 -5.55
C THR A 193 -31.86 0.75 -4.18
N LEU A 194 -30.54 0.42 -4.11
CA LEU A 194 -29.84 0.26 -2.83
C LEU A 194 -29.80 1.58 -2.03
N LYS A 195 -29.59 2.68 -2.71
CA LYS A 195 -29.62 4.01 -2.11
C LYS A 195 -31.01 4.35 -1.59
N GLU A 196 -32.08 4.11 -2.37
CA GLU A 196 -33.46 4.32 -1.95
C GLU A 196 -33.84 3.47 -0.71
N LEU A 197 -33.42 2.20 -0.69
CA LEU A 197 -33.64 1.32 0.47
C LEU A 197 -32.96 1.84 1.74
N TYR A 198 -31.77 2.43 1.61
CA TYR A 198 -31.05 3.02 2.72
C TYR A 198 -31.69 4.35 3.20
N GLU A 199 -32.03 5.25 2.28
CA GLU A 199 -32.56 6.58 2.59
C GLU A 199 -34.00 6.54 3.11
N SER A 200 -34.86 5.67 2.54
CA SER A 200 -36.26 5.54 2.96
C SER A 200 -36.43 4.80 4.29
N ASP A 201 -35.44 4.01 4.72
CA ASP A 201 -35.44 3.19 5.97
C ASP A 201 -36.81 2.51 6.25
N PRO A 202 -37.34 1.74 5.29
CA PRO A 202 -38.71 1.22 5.39
C PRO A 202 -38.82 0.08 6.39
N TYR A 203 -37.72 -0.43 6.90
CA TYR A 203 -37.65 -1.66 7.70
C TYR A 203 -37.83 -1.42 9.19
N LYS A 204 -38.57 -2.33 9.83
CA LYS A 204 -38.79 -2.33 11.30
C LYS A 204 -37.78 -3.18 12.05
N SER A 205 -37.29 -4.24 11.40
CA SER A 205 -36.28 -5.15 11.99
C SER A 205 -34.90 -4.49 12.05
N LYS A 206 -34.25 -4.59 13.21
CA LYS A 206 -32.87 -4.12 13.37
C LYS A 206 -31.92 -4.88 12.47
N GLU A 207 -32.13 -6.16 12.26
CA GLU A 207 -31.31 -7.03 11.42
C GLU A 207 -31.37 -6.55 9.96
N LEU A 208 -32.57 -6.20 9.46
CA LEU A 208 -32.70 -5.67 8.09
C LEU A 208 -32.10 -4.26 7.96
N LYS A 209 -32.28 -3.40 8.96
CA LYS A 209 -31.61 -2.08 9.00
C LYS A 209 -30.09 -2.21 8.97
N THR A 210 -29.55 -3.09 9.78
CA THR A 210 -28.09 -3.40 9.76
C THR A 210 -27.67 -3.91 8.39
N MET A 211 -28.43 -4.85 7.79
CA MET A 211 -28.11 -5.44 6.50
C MET A 211 -28.08 -4.39 5.39
N VAL A 212 -29.08 -3.52 5.31
CA VAL A 212 -29.13 -2.46 4.29
C VAL A 212 -27.99 -1.47 4.51
N ALA A 213 -27.80 -0.99 5.73
CA ALA A 213 -26.80 0.00 6.04
C ALA A 213 -25.36 -0.49 5.75
N ARG A 214 -25.00 -1.72 6.16
CA ARG A 214 -23.69 -2.29 5.87
C ARG A 214 -23.46 -2.61 4.39
N THR A 215 -24.54 -2.99 3.67
CA THR A 215 -24.46 -3.26 2.22
C THR A 215 -24.27 -1.96 1.45
N TYR A 216 -24.95 -0.89 1.82
CA TYR A 216 -24.76 0.43 1.22
C TYR A 216 -23.39 1.00 1.56
N ALA A 217 -22.92 0.83 2.80
CA ALA A 217 -21.55 1.20 3.20
C ALA A 217 -20.50 0.47 2.34
N GLN A 218 -20.67 -0.85 2.13
CA GLN A 218 -19.77 -1.62 1.27
C GLN A 218 -19.76 -1.09 -0.17
N PHE A 219 -20.92 -0.80 -0.72
CA PHE A 219 -21.06 -0.24 -2.06
C PHE A 219 -20.30 1.09 -2.21
N LEU A 220 -20.36 1.97 -1.21
CA LEU A 220 -19.62 3.24 -1.17
C LEU A 220 -18.11 3.03 -1.00
N ILE A 221 -17.70 2.07 -0.16
CA ILE A 221 -16.30 1.69 0.02
C ILE A 221 -15.71 1.17 -1.30
N ASP A 222 -16.43 0.33 -2.03
CA ASP A 222 -16.00 -0.22 -3.32
C ASP A 222 -15.78 0.90 -4.36
N GLN A 223 -16.54 2.00 -4.26
CA GLN A 223 -16.38 3.20 -5.07
C GLN A 223 -15.34 4.19 -4.51
N LYS A 224 -14.68 3.85 -3.41
CA LYS A 224 -13.73 4.74 -2.68
C LYS A 224 -14.37 6.04 -2.15
N LYS A 225 -15.68 6.08 -2.01
CA LYS A 225 -16.44 7.19 -1.42
C LYS A 225 -16.44 7.08 0.11
N TYR A 226 -15.24 7.21 0.69
CA TYR A 226 -15.02 6.91 2.10
C TYR A 226 -15.78 7.83 3.06
N GLU A 227 -15.88 9.14 2.75
CA GLU A 227 -16.62 10.08 3.60
C GLU A 227 -18.11 9.75 3.63
N GLU A 228 -18.71 9.42 2.47
CA GLU A 228 -20.10 9.05 2.36
C GLU A 228 -20.39 7.70 3.05
N ALA A 229 -19.39 6.80 3.13
CA ALA A 229 -19.53 5.49 3.77
C ALA A 229 -19.62 5.54 5.30
N LEU A 230 -19.18 6.63 5.95
CA LEU A 230 -19.12 6.75 7.40
C LEU A 230 -20.51 6.63 8.07
N GLU A 231 -21.48 7.41 7.60
CA GLU A 231 -22.83 7.40 8.18
C GLU A 231 -23.49 6.01 8.07
N PRO A 232 -23.51 5.34 6.89
CA PRO A 232 -24.02 3.98 6.79
C PRO A 232 -23.30 2.97 7.68
N LEU A 233 -21.97 3.08 7.84
CA LEU A 233 -21.22 2.20 8.76
C LEU A 233 -21.63 2.43 10.21
N GLN A 234 -21.78 3.68 10.66
CA GLN A 234 -22.23 4.02 12.00
C GLN A 234 -23.66 3.54 12.26
N LYS A 235 -24.57 3.72 11.29
CA LYS A 235 -25.93 3.18 11.38
C LYS A 235 -25.94 1.66 11.47
N ALA A 236 -25.12 0.97 10.67
CA ALA A 236 -25.00 -0.47 10.72
C ALA A 236 -24.50 -0.95 12.10
N GLU A 237 -23.49 -0.29 12.68
CA GLU A 237 -22.98 -0.59 14.02
C GLU A 237 -24.06 -0.37 15.08
N TYR A 238 -24.79 0.75 15.04
CA TYR A 238 -25.82 1.11 15.99
C TYR A 238 -26.98 0.10 16.02
N TYR A 239 -27.40 -0.40 14.84
CA TYR A 239 -28.51 -1.36 14.76
C TYR A 239 -28.06 -2.81 14.98
N SER A 240 -26.80 -3.14 14.76
CA SER A 240 -26.32 -4.52 14.88
C SER A 240 -26.45 -5.05 16.31
N THR A 241 -27.07 -6.21 16.42
CA THR A 241 -27.22 -6.95 17.69
C THR A 241 -26.17 -8.05 17.82
N ASN A 242 -25.46 -8.38 16.76
CA ASN A 242 -24.44 -9.41 16.74
C ASN A 242 -23.07 -8.81 17.13
N LYS A 243 -22.44 -9.38 18.16
CA LYS A 243 -21.14 -8.91 18.66
C LYS A 243 -20.04 -8.96 17.60
N ASP A 244 -19.94 -10.06 16.86
CA ASP A 244 -18.86 -10.25 15.88
C ASP A 244 -19.02 -9.30 14.68
N GLU A 245 -20.27 -9.06 14.27
CA GLU A 245 -20.59 -8.07 13.25
C GLU A 245 -20.25 -6.65 13.72
N ARG A 246 -20.58 -6.28 14.96
CA ARG A 246 -20.21 -4.96 15.53
C ARG A 246 -18.69 -4.77 15.61
N VAL A 247 -17.97 -5.79 16.05
CA VAL A 247 -16.50 -5.78 16.07
C VAL A 247 -15.95 -5.49 14.69
N ARG A 248 -16.48 -6.17 13.67
CA ARG A 248 -16.06 -5.97 12.27
C ARG A 248 -16.38 -4.57 11.78
N LEU A 249 -17.58 -4.06 12.08
CA LEU A 249 -18.00 -2.72 11.70
C LEU A 249 -17.13 -1.64 12.36
N PHE A 250 -16.79 -1.77 13.63
CA PHE A 250 -15.84 -0.86 14.29
C PHE A 250 -14.44 -0.91 13.66
N TYR A 251 -13.96 -2.11 13.33
CA TYR A 251 -12.66 -2.22 12.68
C TYR A 251 -12.65 -1.54 11.31
N THR A 252 -13.70 -1.77 10.51
CA THR A 252 -13.88 -1.11 9.19
C THR A 252 -14.04 0.39 9.33
N LEU A 253 -14.79 0.89 10.32
CA LEU A 253 -14.88 2.33 10.64
C LEU A 253 -13.48 2.92 10.92
N GLY A 254 -12.70 2.26 11.76
CA GLY A 254 -11.33 2.67 12.04
C GLY A 254 -10.45 2.74 10.78
N GLN A 255 -10.58 1.75 9.88
CA GLN A 255 -9.85 1.75 8.61
C GLN A 255 -10.31 2.89 7.67
N VAL A 256 -11.61 3.16 7.59
CA VAL A 256 -12.16 4.26 6.79
C VAL A 256 -11.73 5.61 7.35
N TYR A 257 -11.82 5.82 8.65
CA TYR A 257 -11.29 7.03 9.29
C TYR A 257 -9.80 7.23 9.04
N SER A 258 -9.00 6.15 9.09
CA SER A 258 -7.55 6.19 8.77
C SER A 258 -7.30 6.60 7.32
N LYS A 259 -8.11 6.10 6.37
CA LYS A 259 -8.02 6.49 4.94
C LYS A 259 -8.36 7.95 4.71
N LEU A 260 -9.25 8.51 5.50
CA LEU A 260 -9.65 9.92 5.46
C LEU A 260 -8.67 10.84 6.21
N GLY A 261 -7.63 10.29 6.84
CA GLY A 261 -6.66 11.08 7.60
C GLY A 261 -7.23 11.71 8.87
N LYS A 262 -8.34 11.17 9.40
CA LYS A 262 -8.91 11.63 10.68
C LYS A 262 -7.90 11.35 11.80
N GLN A 263 -7.87 12.21 12.82
CA GLN A 263 -6.80 12.18 13.84
C GLN A 263 -7.12 11.27 15.03
N GLN A 264 -8.30 11.39 15.60
CA GLN A 264 -8.70 10.75 16.86
C GLN A 264 -9.60 9.53 16.62
N GLU A 265 -10.53 9.64 15.69
CA GLU A 265 -11.59 8.66 15.44
C GLU A 265 -11.08 7.25 15.10
N PRO A 266 -9.96 7.08 14.34
CA PRO A 266 -9.43 5.75 14.11
C PRO A 266 -9.02 5.04 15.41
N GLY A 267 -8.31 5.75 16.28
CA GLY A 267 -7.84 5.22 17.56
C GLY A 267 -9.01 4.82 18.47
N GLU A 268 -10.08 5.61 18.50
CA GLU A 268 -11.29 5.30 19.26
C GLU A 268 -12.01 4.06 18.72
N ALA A 269 -12.19 3.98 17.38
CA ALA A 269 -12.84 2.84 16.75
C ALA A 269 -12.09 1.52 17.00
N PHE A 270 -10.77 1.51 16.80
CA PHE A 270 -9.95 0.31 17.06
C PHE A 270 -9.89 -0.04 18.56
N THR A 271 -9.97 0.96 19.45
CA THR A 271 -10.06 0.73 20.90
C THR A 271 -11.38 0.04 21.27
N GLN A 272 -12.51 0.38 20.62
CA GLN A 272 -13.77 -0.36 20.81
C GLN A 272 -13.63 -1.81 20.38
N VAL A 273 -12.98 -2.08 19.24
CA VAL A 273 -12.67 -3.46 18.79
C VAL A 273 -11.94 -4.22 19.89
N TYR A 274 -10.86 -3.67 20.42
CA TYR A 274 -10.05 -4.29 21.47
C TYR A 274 -10.86 -4.57 22.74
N LYS A 275 -11.66 -3.60 23.21
CA LYS A 275 -12.51 -3.74 24.41
C LYS A 275 -13.57 -4.83 24.27
N MET A 276 -14.02 -5.13 23.06
CA MET A 276 -15.00 -6.16 22.80
C MET A 276 -14.43 -7.59 22.82
N SER A 277 -13.12 -7.75 23.04
CA SER A 277 -12.43 -9.06 23.02
C SER A 277 -12.77 -9.89 21.79
N PRO A 278 -12.28 -9.49 20.61
CA PRO A 278 -12.76 -10.00 19.31
C PRO A 278 -12.20 -11.37 18.93
N GLY A 279 -11.33 -11.92 19.72
CA GLY A 279 -10.52 -13.10 19.40
C GLY A 279 -9.09 -12.74 19.00
N PHE A 280 -8.24 -13.77 18.92
CA PHE A 280 -6.79 -13.65 18.93
C PHE A 280 -6.22 -12.74 17.81
N ASP A 281 -6.57 -12.98 16.55
CA ASP A 281 -5.96 -12.23 15.45
C ASP A 281 -6.45 -10.78 15.40
N LEU A 282 -7.73 -10.56 15.56
CA LEU A 282 -8.31 -9.21 15.47
C LEU A 282 -7.94 -8.35 16.69
N GLU A 283 -7.66 -8.98 17.85
CA GLU A 283 -7.10 -8.31 19.03
C GLU A 283 -5.73 -7.72 18.72
N ILE A 284 -4.82 -8.51 18.13
CA ILE A 284 -3.49 -8.03 17.71
C ILE A 284 -3.61 -6.98 16.61
N LYS A 285 -4.41 -7.23 15.58
CA LYS A 285 -4.55 -6.29 14.44
C LYS A 285 -5.16 -4.94 14.90
N SER A 286 -6.07 -4.94 15.87
CA SER A 286 -6.59 -3.67 16.44
C SER A 286 -5.51 -2.90 17.21
N GLN A 287 -4.66 -3.58 17.96
CA GLN A 287 -3.52 -2.94 18.64
C GLN A 287 -2.51 -2.35 17.65
N LEU A 288 -2.20 -3.06 16.57
CA LEU A 288 -1.35 -2.54 15.50
C LEU A 288 -1.97 -1.33 14.79
N ALA A 289 -3.27 -1.37 14.57
CA ALA A 289 -4.01 -0.27 13.96
C ALA A 289 -4.03 0.98 14.87
N ILE A 290 -4.17 0.80 16.19
CA ILE A 290 -4.03 1.88 17.17
C ILE A 290 -2.61 2.47 17.10
N ALA A 291 -1.57 1.63 17.08
CA ALA A 291 -0.19 2.08 16.99
C ALA A 291 0.08 2.85 15.67
N ALA A 292 -0.47 2.38 14.55
CA ALA A 292 -0.34 3.00 13.24
C ALA A 292 -1.06 4.36 13.13
N ASN A 293 -2.06 4.63 13.97
CA ASN A 293 -2.79 5.89 14.04
C ASN A 293 -2.45 6.70 15.32
N PHE A 294 -1.33 6.38 15.96
CA PHE A 294 -0.91 7.05 17.17
C PHE A 294 -0.57 8.52 16.92
N ASP A 295 -1.13 9.42 17.73
CA ASP A 295 -0.78 10.83 17.79
C ASP A 295 -0.28 11.20 19.20
N SER A 296 0.97 11.63 19.29
CA SER A 296 1.61 12.01 20.56
C SER A 296 1.02 13.27 21.20
N LYS A 297 0.26 14.08 20.45
CA LYS A 297 -0.42 15.27 20.98
C LYS A 297 -1.67 14.89 21.79
N ILE A 298 -2.29 13.75 21.47
CA ILE A 298 -3.53 13.30 22.08
C ILE A 298 -3.28 12.16 23.08
N ASN A 299 -2.31 11.29 22.77
CA ASN A 299 -2.10 10.02 23.44
C ASN A 299 -0.78 9.96 24.19
N ASN A 300 -0.77 9.31 25.35
CA ASN A 300 0.43 9.09 26.15
C ASN A 300 1.22 7.90 25.62
N TYR A 301 2.39 8.16 25.03
CA TYR A 301 3.26 7.15 24.45
C TYR A 301 3.64 6.03 25.43
N SER A 302 4.03 6.39 26.66
CA SER A 302 4.50 5.40 27.64
C SER A 302 3.41 4.40 28.03
N ASN A 303 2.16 4.85 28.16
CA ASN A 303 1.04 3.97 28.47
C ASN A 303 0.75 2.98 27.34
N TYR A 304 0.73 3.46 26.10
CA TYR A 304 0.49 2.58 24.93
C TYR A 304 1.64 1.59 24.70
N LYS A 305 2.90 2.05 24.85
CA LYS A 305 4.08 1.18 24.81
C LYS A 305 3.98 0.08 25.87
N GLN A 306 3.66 0.44 27.12
CA GLN A 306 3.54 -0.53 28.20
C GLN A 306 2.43 -1.55 27.93
N ASN A 307 1.29 -1.12 27.43
CA ASN A 307 0.19 -2.02 27.05
C ASN A 307 0.63 -3.08 26.02
N LEU A 308 1.31 -2.65 24.94
CA LEU A 308 1.83 -3.59 23.93
C LEU A 308 2.88 -4.54 24.50
N LEU A 309 3.75 -4.06 25.40
CA LEU A 309 4.72 -4.91 26.09
C LEU A 309 4.04 -5.94 27.02
N ASP A 310 2.98 -5.55 27.72
CA ASP A 310 2.26 -6.45 28.60
C ASP A 310 1.48 -7.52 27.80
N VAL A 311 0.94 -7.15 26.63
CA VAL A 311 0.39 -8.12 25.69
C VAL A 311 1.47 -9.09 25.20
N SER A 312 2.65 -8.60 24.84
CA SER A 312 3.75 -9.44 24.33
C SER A 312 4.30 -10.48 25.33
N LYS A 313 4.12 -10.24 26.65
CA LYS A 313 4.51 -11.16 27.72
C LYS A 313 3.54 -12.33 27.91
N LYS A 314 2.30 -12.22 27.45
CA LYS A 314 1.30 -13.29 27.58
C LYS A 314 1.67 -14.45 26.65
N GLY A 315 1.73 -15.66 27.19
CA GLY A 315 2.18 -16.85 26.46
C GLY A 315 1.44 -17.14 25.16
N ILE A 316 0.12 -16.82 25.11
CA ILE A 316 -0.70 -17.01 23.91
C ILE A 316 -0.27 -16.11 22.73
N TYR A 317 0.43 -15.00 22.99
CA TYR A 317 0.91 -14.07 21.94
C TYR A 317 2.40 -14.23 21.61
N THR A 318 3.05 -15.27 22.10
CA THR A 318 4.49 -15.50 21.85
C THR A 318 4.81 -15.54 20.36
N SER A 319 3.96 -16.16 19.54
CA SER A 319 4.11 -16.22 18.08
C SER A 319 3.86 -14.89 17.36
N LYS A 320 3.34 -13.88 18.06
CA LYS A 320 2.99 -12.56 17.54
C LYS A 320 3.90 -11.43 18.03
N LYS A 321 4.99 -11.75 18.72
CA LYS A 321 5.92 -10.75 19.26
C LYS A 321 6.49 -9.84 18.18
N ASN A 322 6.82 -10.39 17.00
CA ASN A 322 7.30 -9.61 15.87
C ASN A 322 6.31 -8.51 15.47
N GLU A 323 5.00 -8.81 15.46
CA GLU A 323 3.95 -7.84 15.12
C GLU A 323 3.83 -6.77 16.22
N LEU A 324 3.82 -7.16 17.49
CA LEU A 324 3.72 -6.24 18.63
C LEU A 324 4.92 -5.29 18.72
N TYR A 325 6.14 -5.80 18.52
CA TYR A 325 7.35 -4.97 18.48
C TYR A 325 7.35 -4.04 17.27
N TYR A 326 6.84 -4.48 16.10
CA TYR A 326 6.60 -3.59 14.97
C TYR A 326 5.65 -2.45 15.35
N GLY A 327 4.53 -2.75 16.03
CA GLY A 327 3.58 -1.73 16.50
C GLY A 327 4.24 -0.69 17.43
N ILE A 328 5.09 -1.13 18.37
CA ILE A 328 5.84 -0.22 19.25
C ILE A 328 6.80 0.65 18.43
N SER A 329 7.54 0.07 17.49
CA SER A 329 8.46 0.79 16.62
C SER A 329 7.76 1.85 15.75
N GLU A 330 6.63 1.50 15.14
CA GLU A 330 5.80 2.42 14.33
C GLU A 330 5.31 3.61 15.18
N MET A 331 4.78 3.32 16.37
CA MET A 331 4.31 4.33 17.31
C MET A 331 5.46 5.22 17.81
N ALA A 332 6.62 4.63 18.13
CA ALA A 332 7.80 5.36 18.55
C ALA A 332 8.32 6.30 17.46
N TYR A 333 8.34 5.84 16.20
CA TYR A 333 8.70 6.64 15.04
C TYR A 333 7.78 7.87 14.89
N ARG A 334 6.46 7.68 15.05
CA ARG A 334 5.46 8.77 15.01
C ARG A 334 5.59 9.75 16.19
N ALA A 335 5.96 9.22 17.35
CA ALA A 335 6.18 10.00 18.57
C ALA A 335 7.56 10.68 18.63
N ASP A 336 8.38 10.57 17.57
CA ASP A 336 9.77 11.06 17.51
C ASP A 336 10.69 10.48 18.60
N LYS A 337 10.38 9.26 19.08
CA LYS A 337 11.19 8.51 20.05
C LYS A 337 12.14 7.58 19.28
N MET A 338 13.19 8.15 18.65
CA MET A 338 14.03 7.43 17.69
C MET A 338 14.77 6.24 18.30
N ASP A 339 15.21 6.32 19.55
CA ASP A 339 15.92 5.20 20.21
C ASP A 339 15.01 4.00 20.36
N ASP A 340 13.80 4.20 20.89
CA ASP A 340 12.78 3.16 20.97
C ASP A 340 12.38 2.63 19.57
N ALA A 341 12.24 3.53 18.59
CA ALA A 341 11.89 3.14 17.23
C ALA A 341 12.92 2.18 16.63
N VAL A 342 14.21 2.46 16.81
CA VAL A 342 15.33 1.60 16.36
C VAL A 342 15.36 0.29 17.14
N GLU A 343 15.25 0.35 18.47
CA GLU A 343 15.31 -0.84 19.33
C GLU A 343 14.21 -1.84 18.96
N TYR A 344 12.96 -1.38 18.93
CA TYR A 344 11.82 -2.26 18.65
C TYR A 344 11.72 -2.67 17.18
N ALA A 345 12.26 -1.89 16.22
CA ALA A 345 12.40 -2.35 14.84
C ALA A 345 13.34 -3.56 14.74
N LYS A 346 14.50 -3.50 15.42
CA LYS A 346 15.45 -4.62 15.49
C LYS A 346 14.84 -5.84 16.15
N LEU A 347 14.18 -5.67 17.30
CA LEU A 347 13.49 -6.75 17.99
C LEU A 347 12.40 -7.39 17.12
N SER A 348 11.59 -6.58 16.43
CA SER A 348 10.58 -7.08 15.50
C SER A 348 11.17 -7.93 14.38
N LEU A 349 12.29 -7.49 13.81
CA LEU A 349 12.95 -8.20 12.71
C LEU A 349 13.71 -9.44 13.18
N ALA A 350 14.15 -9.50 14.44
CA ALA A 350 14.81 -10.66 15.05
C ALA A 350 13.84 -11.80 15.41
N GLU A 351 12.57 -11.48 15.72
CA GLU A 351 11.57 -12.49 16.05
C GLU A 351 11.09 -13.23 14.79
N PRO A 352 10.66 -14.52 14.94
CA PRO A 352 10.11 -15.29 13.84
C PRO A 352 8.93 -14.58 13.15
N MET A 353 8.85 -14.68 11.81
CA MET A 353 7.79 -14.07 11.03
C MET A 353 6.46 -14.80 11.25
N SER A 354 5.43 -14.06 11.68
CA SER A 354 4.06 -14.58 11.82
C SER A 354 3.14 -14.16 10.66
N ASP A 355 3.43 -13.01 10.05
CA ASP A 355 2.64 -12.41 8.95
C ASP A 355 3.60 -11.74 7.95
N PRO A 356 3.68 -12.20 6.69
CA PRO A 356 4.55 -11.62 5.66
C PRO A 356 4.27 -10.15 5.39
N TYR A 357 3.00 -9.73 5.43
CA TYR A 357 2.64 -8.32 5.23
C TYR A 357 3.19 -7.44 6.35
N ILE A 358 3.03 -7.86 7.61
CA ILE A 358 3.59 -7.12 8.74
C ILE A 358 5.12 -7.13 8.72
N ARG A 359 5.74 -8.22 8.22
CA ARG A 359 7.20 -8.25 8.00
C ARG A 359 7.64 -7.20 7.00
N GLY A 360 6.91 -7.06 5.88
CA GLY A 360 7.14 -6.00 4.90
C GLY A 360 7.01 -4.61 5.52
N ARG A 361 5.97 -4.38 6.33
CA ARG A 361 5.77 -3.14 7.08
C ARG A 361 6.91 -2.85 8.08
N ALA A 362 7.41 -3.87 8.76
CA ALA A 362 8.53 -3.72 9.69
C ALA A 362 9.83 -3.32 8.98
N PHE A 363 10.13 -3.91 7.82
CA PHE A 363 11.24 -3.50 6.97
C PHE A 363 11.06 -2.06 6.46
N GLU A 364 9.87 -1.71 5.95
CA GLU A 364 9.57 -0.35 5.50
C GLU A 364 9.74 0.67 6.63
N ASN A 365 9.20 0.39 7.81
CA ASN A 365 9.33 1.27 8.97
C ASN A 365 10.80 1.47 9.36
N TYR A 366 11.59 0.41 9.40
CA TYR A 366 13.01 0.52 9.71
C TYR A 366 13.77 1.27 8.60
N GLY A 367 13.41 1.06 7.33
CA GLY A 367 13.89 1.88 6.23
C GLY A 367 13.56 3.37 6.40
N ASN A 368 12.33 3.70 6.84
CA ASN A 368 11.92 5.08 7.13
C ASN A 368 12.70 5.69 8.30
N ILE A 369 12.96 4.93 9.36
CA ILE A 369 13.80 5.34 10.48
C ILE A 369 15.21 5.66 10.01
N LYS A 370 15.81 4.78 9.20
CA LYS A 370 17.14 4.96 8.62
C LYS A 370 17.19 6.16 7.67
N PHE A 371 16.16 6.33 6.86
CA PHE A 371 16.03 7.49 5.99
C PHE A 371 16.00 8.81 6.80
N LYS A 372 15.22 8.86 7.88
CA LYS A 372 15.16 10.03 8.77
C LYS A 372 16.50 10.31 9.47
N GLN A 373 17.30 9.27 9.73
CA GLN A 373 18.66 9.38 10.24
C GLN A 373 19.69 9.76 9.17
N ASN A 374 19.28 10.03 7.93
CA ASN A 374 20.15 10.27 6.76
C ASN A 374 21.05 9.06 6.40
N ASP A 375 20.72 7.89 6.90
CA ASP A 375 21.41 6.63 6.59
C ASP A 375 20.75 5.97 5.37
N TYR A 376 20.97 6.58 4.20
CA TYR A 376 20.27 6.22 2.97
C TYR A 376 20.68 4.85 2.43
N VAL A 377 21.88 4.39 2.76
CA VAL A 377 22.38 3.06 2.38
C VAL A 377 21.52 1.97 3.00
N PHE A 378 21.41 2.01 4.32
CA PHE A 378 20.56 1.05 5.04
C PHE A 378 19.07 1.27 4.74
N ALA A 379 18.63 2.53 4.54
CA ALA A 379 17.26 2.79 4.13
C ALA A 379 16.92 2.08 2.82
N SER A 380 17.78 2.16 1.80
CA SER A 380 17.60 1.48 0.52
C SER A 380 17.54 -0.05 0.67
N ALA A 381 18.47 -0.62 1.44
CA ALA A 381 18.52 -2.06 1.69
C ALA A 381 17.25 -2.58 2.40
N TYR A 382 16.73 -1.83 3.36
CA TYR A 382 15.47 -2.18 4.04
C TYR A 382 14.25 -2.00 3.15
N TYR A 383 14.23 -1.01 2.25
CA TYR A 383 13.15 -0.89 1.25
C TYR A 383 13.16 -2.04 0.24
N ASP A 384 14.34 -2.56 -0.18
CA ASP A 384 14.44 -3.77 -1.00
C ASP A 384 13.84 -4.99 -0.28
N SER A 385 14.16 -5.13 1.02
CA SER A 385 13.62 -6.20 1.86
C SER A 385 12.10 -6.05 2.04
N ALA A 386 11.59 -4.82 2.19
CA ALA A 386 10.16 -4.54 2.25
C ALA A 386 9.46 -4.90 0.95
N GLN A 387 10.01 -4.48 -0.19
CA GLN A 387 9.47 -4.78 -1.52
C GLN A 387 9.34 -6.29 -1.76
N SER A 388 10.36 -7.05 -1.37
CA SER A 388 10.36 -8.52 -1.51
C SER A 388 9.35 -9.22 -0.60
N SER A 389 9.02 -8.61 0.54
CA SER A 389 8.12 -9.17 1.55
C SER A 389 6.65 -8.88 1.24
N TYR A 390 6.34 -7.81 0.52
CA TYR A 390 4.96 -7.48 0.15
C TYR A 390 4.44 -8.40 -0.96
N ASN A 391 3.22 -8.88 -0.79
CA ASN A 391 2.49 -9.67 -1.78
C ASN A 391 1.49 -8.82 -2.60
N LEU A 392 1.18 -7.59 -2.15
CA LEU A 392 0.31 -6.66 -2.86
C LEU A 392 1.15 -5.81 -3.82
N LYS A 393 0.76 -5.81 -5.09
CA LYS A 393 1.48 -5.06 -6.13
C LYS A 393 1.51 -3.55 -5.85
N GLU A 394 0.43 -2.99 -5.30
CA GLU A 394 0.36 -1.56 -4.93
C GLU A 394 1.46 -1.17 -3.94
N ASP A 395 1.69 -1.99 -2.90
CA ASP A 395 2.75 -1.75 -1.92
C ASP A 395 4.14 -1.96 -2.53
N GLN A 396 4.31 -3.00 -3.37
CA GLN A 396 5.57 -3.23 -4.09
C GLN A 396 5.92 -2.06 -5.00
N ASP A 397 4.97 -1.54 -5.78
CA ASP A 397 5.18 -0.44 -6.72
C ASP A 397 5.47 0.87 -5.96
N ARG A 398 4.78 1.13 -4.86
CA ARG A 398 4.99 2.29 -4.00
C ARG A 398 6.41 2.31 -3.41
N ILE A 399 6.84 1.19 -2.83
CA ILE A 399 8.19 1.06 -2.25
C ILE A 399 9.26 1.09 -3.33
N LYS A 400 9.03 0.42 -4.46
CA LYS A 400 9.95 0.42 -5.60
C LYS A 400 10.24 1.84 -6.09
N PHE A 401 9.20 2.63 -6.32
CA PHE A 401 9.35 4.01 -6.77
C PHE A 401 10.26 4.83 -5.84
N ARG A 402 10.00 4.73 -4.52
CA ARG A 402 10.79 5.42 -3.49
C ARG A 402 12.25 4.93 -3.47
N ASN A 403 12.45 3.63 -3.59
CA ASN A 403 13.76 3.01 -3.53
C ASN A 403 14.58 3.24 -4.80
N ASP A 404 13.97 3.27 -5.98
CA ASP A 404 14.67 3.53 -7.24
C ASP A 404 15.33 4.92 -7.26
N ALA A 405 14.62 5.94 -6.72
CA ALA A 405 15.19 7.28 -6.56
C ALA A 405 16.39 7.27 -5.60
N LEU A 406 16.27 6.52 -4.50
CA LEU A 406 17.33 6.40 -3.49
C LEU A 406 18.54 5.61 -4.02
N LYS A 407 18.33 4.53 -4.77
CA LYS A 407 19.40 3.74 -5.40
C LYS A 407 20.26 4.57 -6.34
N LYS A 408 19.62 5.35 -7.22
CA LYS A 408 20.34 6.25 -8.14
C LYS A 408 21.22 7.25 -7.39
N LEU A 409 20.77 7.75 -6.25
CA LEU A 409 21.56 8.64 -5.42
C LEU A 409 22.72 7.89 -4.74
N MET A 410 22.48 6.68 -4.27
CA MET A 410 23.49 5.85 -3.61
C MET A 410 24.57 5.36 -4.58
N GLU A 411 24.25 5.03 -5.82
CA GLU A 411 25.23 4.75 -6.87
C GLU A 411 26.22 5.90 -7.03
N LYS A 412 25.73 7.13 -7.08
CA LYS A 412 26.58 8.32 -7.13
C LYS A 412 27.44 8.49 -5.87
N HIS A 413 26.82 8.28 -4.69
CA HIS A 413 27.53 8.34 -3.41
C HIS A 413 28.70 7.35 -3.37
N TYR A 414 28.46 6.09 -3.76
CA TYR A 414 29.52 5.07 -3.82
C TYR A 414 30.58 5.35 -4.87
N LEU A 415 30.19 5.88 -6.04
CA LEU A 415 31.15 6.24 -7.06
C LEU A 415 32.10 7.36 -6.57
N VAL A 416 31.57 8.36 -5.87
CA VAL A 416 32.37 9.41 -5.24
C VAL A 416 33.33 8.80 -4.20
N GLN A 417 32.82 7.95 -3.28
CA GLN A 417 33.65 7.30 -2.26
C GLN A 417 34.75 6.41 -2.87
N LYS A 418 34.40 5.62 -3.88
CA LYS A 418 35.36 4.76 -4.60
C LYS A 418 36.46 5.57 -5.23
N ASN A 419 36.11 6.60 -6.02
CA ASN A 419 37.08 7.42 -6.72
C ASN A 419 37.95 8.23 -5.73
N ASP A 420 37.34 8.73 -4.63
CA ASP A 420 38.11 9.41 -3.55
C ASP A 420 39.11 8.47 -2.88
N SER A 421 38.73 7.22 -2.61
CA SER A 421 39.62 6.23 -2.02
C SER A 421 40.77 5.89 -2.97
N ILE A 422 40.46 5.64 -4.24
CA ILE A 422 41.50 5.36 -5.27
C ILE A 422 42.49 6.53 -5.39
N LEU A 423 41.99 7.77 -5.50
CA LEU A 423 42.83 8.97 -5.61
C LEU A 423 43.70 9.19 -4.38
N LYS A 424 43.16 8.97 -3.16
CA LYS A 424 43.93 9.07 -1.90
C LYS A 424 45.05 8.03 -1.82
N ILE A 425 44.74 6.78 -2.17
CA ILE A 425 45.71 5.69 -2.13
C ILE A 425 46.77 5.88 -3.23
N ALA A 426 46.37 6.28 -4.45
CA ALA A 426 47.31 6.56 -5.54
C ALA A 426 48.29 7.70 -5.23
N ALA A 427 47.91 8.62 -4.35
CA ALA A 427 48.81 9.71 -3.91
C ALA A 427 49.84 9.28 -2.85
N LEU A 428 49.71 8.09 -2.25
CA LEU A 428 50.66 7.58 -1.26
C LEU A 428 51.88 6.97 -1.92
N PRO A 429 53.06 6.97 -1.25
CA PRO A 429 54.22 6.21 -1.67
C PRO A 429 53.88 4.70 -1.76
N LYS A 430 54.52 3.97 -2.68
CA LYS A 430 54.26 2.53 -2.91
C LYS A 430 54.36 1.68 -1.64
N GLU A 431 55.28 1.99 -0.74
CA GLU A 431 55.41 1.29 0.53
C GLU A 431 54.22 1.49 1.43
N ASP A 432 53.65 2.69 1.47
CA ASP A 432 52.49 3.02 2.29
C ASP A 432 51.21 2.46 1.68
N GLN A 433 51.12 2.37 0.34
CA GLN A 433 50.02 1.66 -0.34
C GLN A 433 50.04 0.18 0.07
N SER A 434 51.18 -0.48 0.07
CA SER A 434 51.30 -1.88 0.50
C SER A 434 50.97 -2.07 1.97
N LYS A 435 51.40 -1.20 2.89
CA LYS A 435 51.04 -1.22 4.28
C LYS A 435 49.53 -1.03 4.50
N PHE A 436 48.92 -0.10 3.72
CA PHE A 436 47.46 0.14 3.78
C PHE A 436 46.69 -1.13 3.46
N PHE A 437 46.98 -1.80 2.34
CA PHE A 437 46.29 -3.02 1.95
C PHE A 437 46.59 -4.21 2.87
N THR A 438 47.84 -4.32 3.37
CA THR A 438 48.14 -5.32 4.42
C THR A 438 47.26 -5.17 5.64
N THR A 439 47.06 -3.92 6.10
CA THR A 439 46.19 -3.62 7.24
C THR A 439 44.71 -3.87 6.91
N TYR A 440 44.28 -3.48 5.71
CA TYR A 440 42.94 -3.73 5.21
C TYR A 440 42.61 -5.22 5.15
N ILE A 441 43.47 -6.04 4.58
CA ILE A 441 43.36 -7.50 4.48
C ILE A 441 43.32 -8.15 5.87
N ALA A 442 44.18 -7.69 6.80
CA ALA A 442 44.15 -8.19 8.19
C ALA A 442 42.80 -7.92 8.87
N ASN A 443 42.25 -6.73 8.68
CA ASN A 443 40.93 -6.37 9.18
C ASN A 443 39.79 -7.18 8.50
N LEU A 444 39.91 -7.41 7.20
CA LEU A 444 38.94 -8.23 6.45
C LEU A 444 38.92 -9.66 6.94
N LYS A 445 40.09 -10.31 7.12
CA LYS A 445 40.22 -11.65 7.68
C LYS A 445 39.61 -11.72 9.07
N LYS A 446 39.92 -10.77 9.95
CA LYS A 446 39.36 -10.71 11.31
C LYS A 446 37.84 -10.58 11.32
N LYS A 447 37.28 -9.79 10.37
CA LYS A 447 35.82 -9.63 10.24
C LYS A 447 35.17 -10.92 9.76
N GLU A 448 35.79 -11.62 8.82
CA GLU A 448 35.27 -12.91 8.32
C GLU A 448 35.40 -14.03 9.35
N GLU A 449 36.51 -14.08 10.10
CA GLU A 449 36.67 -15.02 11.21
C GLU A 449 35.61 -14.80 12.29
N LYS A 450 35.33 -13.54 12.62
CA LYS A 450 34.29 -13.21 13.59
C LYS A 450 32.91 -13.63 13.09
N LYS A 451 32.60 -13.37 11.80
CA LYS A 451 31.34 -13.78 11.17
C LYS A 451 31.21 -15.31 11.15
N ALA A 452 32.26 -16.03 10.77
CA ALA A 452 32.27 -17.48 10.78
C ALA A 452 32.13 -18.07 12.20
N GLU A 453 32.68 -17.40 13.22
CA GLU A 453 32.49 -17.80 14.61
C GLU A 453 31.08 -17.53 15.13
N GLU A 454 30.46 -16.41 14.73
CA GLU A 454 29.05 -16.11 15.03
C GLU A 454 28.11 -17.12 14.36
N GLU A 455 28.31 -17.42 13.06
CA GLU A 455 27.57 -18.46 12.34
C GLU A 455 27.75 -19.85 12.94
N ARG A 456 28.95 -20.18 13.41
CA ARG A 456 29.20 -21.45 14.12
C ARG A 456 28.47 -21.51 15.45
N LYS A 457 28.46 -20.45 16.23
CA LYS A 457 27.72 -20.37 17.50
C LYS A 457 26.21 -20.48 17.28
N GLU A 458 25.69 -19.82 16.26
CA GLU A 458 24.27 -19.95 15.87
C GLU A 458 23.93 -21.38 15.45
N MET A 459 24.82 -22.04 14.69
CA MET A 459 24.63 -23.42 14.28
C MET A 459 24.74 -24.42 15.45
N GLU A 460 25.64 -24.18 16.42
CA GLU A 460 25.74 -24.96 17.66
C GLU A 460 24.51 -24.80 18.55
N THR A 461 24.01 -23.55 18.69
CA THR A 461 22.77 -23.25 19.42
C THR A 461 21.56 -23.93 18.75
N PHE A 462 21.49 -23.86 17.42
CA PHE A 462 20.48 -24.55 16.64
C PHE A 462 20.51 -26.08 16.79
N GLN A 463 21.72 -26.70 16.78
CA GLN A 463 21.86 -28.14 17.00
C GLN A 463 21.46 -28.55 18.44
N LEU A 464 21.66 -27.66 19.41
CA LEU A 464 21.26 -27.91 20.80
C LEU A 464 19.73 -27.84 20.94
N GLU A 465 19.10 -26.84 20.33
CA GLU A 465 17.65 -26.68 20.30
C GLU A 465 16.96 -27.83 19.56
N THR A 466 17.55 -28.29 18.43
CA THR A 466 17.02 -29.42 17.66
C THR A 466 17.10 -30.73 18.42
N LYS A 467 18.17 -30.96 19.19
CA LYS A 467 18.29 -32.11 20.08
C LYS A 467 17.28 -32.07 21.23
N THR A 468 16.99 -30.89 21.78
CA THR A 468 15.99 -30.69 22.83
C THR A 468 14.55 -30.82 22.27
N ALA A 469 14.27 -30.30 21.07
CA ALA A 469 12.97 -30.45 20.40
C ALA A 469 12.68 -31.91 20.00
N SER A 470 13.68 -32.66 19.58
CA SER A 470 13.57 -34.09 19.27
C SER A 470 13.21 -34.96 20.50
N PHE A 471 13.50 -34.48 21.71
CA PHE A 471 13.19 -35.21 22.94
C PHE A 471 11.75 -34.97 23.43
N THR A 472 11.10 -33.86 22.99
CA THR A 472 9.71 -33.54 23.39
C THR A 472 8.65 -34.02 22.42
N SER A 473 9.02 -34.52 21.23
CA SER A 473 8.07 -34.99 20.21
C SER A 473 7.68 -36.48 20.34
N SER A 474 7.87 -37.11 21.49
CA SER A 474 7.27 -38.38 21.80
C SER A 474 5.80 -38.27 22.20
N PHE A 475 4.97 -37.63 21.37
CA PHE A 475 3.54 -37.83 21.47
C PHE A 475 3.15 -39.10 20.71
N LYS A 476 2.85 -40.15 21.51
CA LYS A 476 2.14 -41.34 21.06
C LYS A 476 0.77 -40.93 20.54
N ASP A 477 0.63 -40.85 19.24
CA ASP A 477 -0.68 -40.96 18.60
C ASP A 477 -0.77 -42.36 17.98
N GLU A 478 -1.54 -43.24 18.63
CA GLU A 478 -1.69 -44.65 18.24
C GLU A 478 -2.63 -44.89 17.05
N GLY A 479 -3.02 -43.80 16.31
CA GLY A 479 -4.12 -43.90 15.33
C GLY A 479 -3.76 -44.06 13.84
N ASP A 480 -2.52 -43.84 13.41
CA ASP A 480 -2.25 -43.75 11.96
C ASP A 480 -0.93 -44.43 11.54
N LYS A 481 -0.71 -45.68 12.03
CA LYS A 481 0.42 -46.50 11.58
C LYS A 481 0.17 -46.97 10.16
N GLY A 482 0.76 -46.32 9.16
CA GLY A 482 0.84 -46.84 7.80
C GLY A 482 0.66 -45.85 6.66
N LYS A 483 0.34 -44.62 6.88
CA LYS A 483 0.25 -43.64 5.80
C LYS A 483 1.56 -42.86 5.64
N PHE A 484 2.06 -42.82 4.40
CA PHE A 484 3.23 -42.02 4.03
C PHE A 484 3.00 -40.56 4.45
N TYR A 485 3.99 -39.90 5.08
CA TYR A 485 3.85 -38.61 5.74
C TYR A 485 3.23 -37.49 4.87
N PHE A 486 3.37 -37.58 3.54
CA PHE A 486 2.73 -36.67 2.60
C PHE A 486 1.19 -36.68 2.65
N TYR A 487 0.60 -37.78 3.11
CA TYR A 487 -0.86 -37.89 3.25
C TYR A 487 -1.36 -37.47 4.64
N ASN A 488 -0.44 -37.17 5.58
CA ASN A 488 -0.79 -36.64 6.88
C ASN A 488 -0.72 -35.11 6.84
N GLN A 489 -1.90 -34.47 6.80
CA GLN A 489 -2.05 -33.04 6.70
C GLN A 489 -1.35 -32.28 7.86
N ASN A 490 -1.42 -32.82 9.08
CA ASN A 490 -0.84 -32.19 10.26
C ASN A 490 0.70 -32.24 10.22
N LEU A 491 1.28 -33.35 9.84
CA LEU A 491 2.75 -33.48 9.68
C LEU A 491 3.26 -32.61 8.52
N ARG A 492 2.50 -32.47 7.46
CA ARG A 492 2.85 -31.63 6.29
C ARG A 492 2.81 -30.15 6.65
N THR A 493 1.78 -29.71 7.37
CA THR A 493 1.66 -28.31 7.84
C THR A 493 2.74 -27.97 8.86
N SER A 494 3.00 -28.85 9.82
CA SER A 494 4.06 -28.68 10.80
C SER A 494 5.45 -28.67 10.14
N GLY A 495 5.70 -29.56 9.16
CA GLY A 495 6.94 -29.59 8.39
C GLY A 495 7.13 -28.34 7.53
N GLN A 496 6.05 -27.79 6.97
CA GLN A 496 6.08 -26.54 6.21
C GLN A 496 6.38 -25.33 7.12
N GLN A 497 5.78 -25.29 8.30
CA GLN A 497 6.07 -24.25 9.30
C GLN A 497 7.51 -24.34 9.79
N GLU A 498 8.01 -25.55 10.06
CA GLU A 498 9.39 -25.79 10.46
C GLU A 498 10.37 -25.40 9.34
N PHE A 499 10.06 -25.73 8.10
CA PHE A 499 10.86 -25.31 6.95
C PHE A 499 10.91 -23.79 6.82
N GLN A 500 9.76 -23.11 6.94
CA GLN A 500 9.69 -21.64 6.90
C GLN A 500 10.41 -20.99 8.08
N ARG A 501 10.37 -21.61 9.24
CA ARG A 501 11.09 -21.15 10.44
C ARG A 501 12.60 -21.23 10.26
N ILE A 502 13.10 -22.32 9.67
CA ILE A 502 14.53 -22.59 9.50
C ILE A 502 15.11 -21.89 8.28
N TRP A 503 14.38 -21.88 7.18
CA TRP A 503 14.88 -21.47 5.86
C TRP A 503 14.22 -20.19 5.31
N GLY A 504 13.22 -19.63 6.03
CA GLY A 504 12.48 -18.46 5.57
C GLY A 504 11.68 -18.71 4.30
N GLY A 505 11.44 -17.65 3.55
CA GLY A 505 10.68 -17.67 2.28
C GLY A 505 11.51 -18.04 1.06
N ILE A 506 12.39 -19.04 1.17
CA ILE A 506 13.26 -19.45 0.07
C ILE A 506 12.42 -20.06 -1.06
N SER A 507 12.52 -19.46 -2.25
CA SER A 507 11.93 -20.03 -3.47
C SER A 507 12.64 -21.32 -3.86
N LEU A 508 11.90 -22.33 -4.33
CA LEU A 508 12.44 -23.55 -4.90
C LEU A 508 13.37 -23.23 -6.08
N LYS A 509 14.68 -23.27 -5.83
CA LYS A 509 15.75 -23.16 -6.83
C LYS A 509 16.69 -24.33 -6.65
N ASP A 510 17.35 -24.75 -7.74
CA ASP A 510 18.41 -25.74 -7.63
C ASP A 510 19.51 -25.26 -6.68
N ASN A 511 20.01 -26.15 -5.83
CA ASN A 511 21.01 -25.88 -4.79
C ASN A 511 20.58 -24.98 -3.63
N TRP A 512 19.28 -24.90 -3.31
CA TRP A 512 18.72 -24.11 -2.22
C TRP A 512 19.34 -24.39 -0.83
N ARG A 513 20.01 -25.55 -0.65
CA ARG A 513 20.72 -25.95 0.58
C ARG A 513 22.10 -25.31 0.74
N ASN A 514 22.64 -24.69 -0.30
CA ASN A 514 23.90 -23.96 -0.21
C ASN A 514 23.64 -22.59 0.37
N SER A 515 23.84 -22.45 1.70
CA SER A 515 23.68 -21.20 2.44
C SER A 515 24.49 -20.04 1.86
N ASN A 516 25.64 -20.31 1.23
CA ASN A 516 26.47 -19.30 0.56
C ASN A 516 25.85 -18.67 -0.68
N ALA A 517 24.81 -19.26 -1.26
CA ALA A 517 24.09 -18.71 -2.42
C ALA A 517 22.86 -17.86 -2.03
N ILE A 518 22.49 -17.80 -0.75
CA ILE A 518 21.18 -17.33 -0.31
C ILE A 518 21.24 -16.18 0.70
N ASN A 519 22.32 -16.06 1.45
CA ASN A 519 22.51 -14.98 2.42
C ASN A 519 23.37 -13.86 1.85
N THR A 520 22.89 -13.15 0.83
CA THR A 520 23.38 -11.78 0.61
C THR A 520 22.88 -10.95 1.78
N THR A 521 23.75 -10.76 2.76
CA THR A 521 23.48 -9.86 3.87
C THR A 521 23.35 -8.43 3.33
N ILE A 522 22.76 -7.53 4.11
CA ILE A 522 22.70 -6.10 3.76
C ILE A 522 24.12 -5.58 3.47
N GLU A 523 25.12 -6.08 4.25
CA GLU A 523 26.55 -5.77 4.06
C GLU A 523 27.11 -6.32 2.73
N ASP A 524 26.68 -7.50 2.28
CA ASP A 524 27.10 -8.08 1.00
C ASP A 524 26.53 -7.29 -0.19
N LYS A 525 25.26 -6.88 -0.11
CA LYS A 525 24.64 -5.97 -1.09
C LYS A 525 25.33 -4.60 -1.10
N GLN A 526 25.73 -4.11 0.07
CA GLN A 526 26.49 -2.89 0.21
C GLN A 526 27.89 -3.04 -0.40
N ALA A 527 28.54 -4.17 -0.19
CA ALA A 527 29.83 -4.49 -0.76
C ALA A 527 29.76 -4.59 -2.31
N GLU A 528 28.71 -5.20 -2.85
CA GLU A 528 28.45 -5.27 -4.29
C GLU A 528 28.21 -3.87 -4.87
N LEU A 529 27.42 -3.02 -4.24
CA LEU A 529 27.16 -1.65 -4.66
C LEU A 529 28.40 -0.75 -4.54
N THR A 530 29.28 -1.00 -3.56
CA THR A 530 30.53 -0.24 -3.36
C THR A 530 31.68 -0.72 -4.26
N GLY A 531 31.46 -1.76 -5.10
CA GLY A 531 32.50 -2.36 -5.91
C GLY A 531 33.56 -3.08 -5.06
N GLN A 532 33.26 -3.40 -3.80
CA GLN A 532 34.06 -4.32 -3.01
C GLN A 532 33.90 -5.72 -3.59
N ILE A 533 34.99 -6.44 -3.62
CA ILE A 533 35.10 -7.72 -4.32
C ILE A 533 34.10 -8.73 -3.76
N ALA A 534 33.44 -9.45 -4.67
CA ALA A 534 32.54 -10.54 -4.31
C ALA A 534 33.22 -11.49 -3.31
N ALA A 535 32.51 -11.89 -2.27
CA ALA A 535 32.99 -12.74 -1.17
C ALA A 535 33.59 -14.11 -1.61
N GLY A 536 33.73 -14.37 -2.90
CA GLY A 536 34.23 -15.61 -3.47
C GLY A 536 35.60 -15.54 -4.18
N ASP A 537 36.20 -14.35 -4.36
CA ASP A 537 37.50 -14.27 -5.04
C ASP A 537 38.64 -14.62 -4.07
N PRO A 538 39.40 -15.71 -4.29
CA PRO A 538 40.52 -16.09 -3.43
C PRO A 538 41.63 -15.05 -3.34
N ARG A 539 41.84 -14.24 -4.39
CA ARG A 539 42.90 -13.19 -4.44
C ARG A 539 42.58 -11.99 -3.56
N ARG A 540 41.36 -11.88 -3.00
CA ARG A 540 40.96 -10.80 -2.06
C ARG A 540 41.85 -10.67 -0.83
N PHE A 541 42.69 -11.69 -0.53
CA PHE A 541 43.64 -11.69 0.58
C PHE A 541 45.09 -11.45 0.14
N GLU A 542 45.31 -11.11 -1.13
CA GLU A 542 46.61 -10.81 -1.70
C GLU A 542 46.77 -9.29 -1.86
N VAL A 543 47.88 -8.74 -1.37
CA VAL A 543 48.15 -7.31 -1.44
C VAL A 543 48.34 -6.86 -2.90
N ASP A 544 49.00 -7.68 -3.70
CA ASP A 544 49.30 -7.39 -5.11
C ASP A 544 48.04 -7.23 -5.95
N TYR A 545 46.96 -8.00 -5.63
CA TYR A 545 45.66 -7.88 -6.30
C TYR A 545 45.07 -6.46 -6.18
N TYR A 546 45.25 -5.81 -5.05
CA TYR A 546 44.76 -4.45 -4.84
C TYR A 546 45.68 -3.41 -5.45
N LEU A 547 46.99 -3.65 -5.39
CA LEU A 547 48.02 -2.75 -5.98
C LEU A 547 47.89 -2.68 -7.50
N GLU A 548 47.56 -3.81 -8.17
CA GLU A 548 47.33 -3.88 -9.61
C GLU A 548 46.13 -3.03 -10.07
N GLN A 549 45.16 -2.81 -9.21
CA GLN A 549 43.96 -2.02 -9.50
C GLN A 549 44.16 -0.50 -9.34
N ILE A 550 45.28 -0.06 -8.77
CA ILE A 550 45.59 1.37 -8.62
C ILE A 550 46.13 1.94 -9.91
N PRO A 551 45.44 2.90 -10.52
CA PRO A 551 45.97 3.54 -11.73
C PRO A 551 47.26 4.27 -11.46
N THR A 552 48.26 4.00 -12.30
CA THR A 552 49.59 4.70 -12.28
C THR A 552 49.66 5.79 -13.32
N SER A 553 48.76 5.79 -14.31
CA SER A 553 48.74 6.79 -15.40
C SER A 553 48.15 8.12 -14.89
N GLN A 554 48.89 9.21 -15.10
CA GLN A 554 48.45 10.58 -14.80
C GLN A 554 47.15 10.94 -15.54
N LYS A 555 46.92 10.42 -16.75
CA LYS A 555 45.68 10.61 -17.49
C LYS A 555 44.50 9.95 -16.77
N THR A 556 44.62 8.68 -16.41
CA THR A 556 43.56 7.94 -15.71
C THR A 556 43.22 8.56 -14.36
N LEU A 557 44.23 8.99 -13.59
CA LEU A 557 44.01 9.69 -12.31
C LEU A 557 43.30 11.04 -12.51
N SER A 558 43.64 11.75 -13.61
CA SER A 558 42.96 12.97 -14.00
C SER A 558 41.46 12.72 -14.34
N ASP A 559 41.21 11.67 -15.14
CA ASP A 559 39.85 11.32 -15.57
C ASP A 559 39.01 10.89 -14.37
N LEU A 560 39.54 10.08 -13.45
CA LEU A 560 38.90 9.72 -12.18
C LEU A 560 38.55 10.92 -11.29
N LYS A 561 39.48 11.94 -11.27
CA LYS A 561 39.22 13.16 -10.52
C LYS A 561 38.06 13.95 -11.13
N VAL A 562 37.99 14.07 -12.46
CA VAL A 562 36.90 14.74 -13.16
C VAL A 562 35.57 13.98 -12.93
N GLU A 563 35.58 12.65 -13.05
CA GLU A 563 34.39 11.82 -12.79
C GLU A 563 33.91 11.97 -11.35
N ARG A 564 34.82 11.92 -10.36
CA ARG A 564 34.48 12.15 -8.96
C ARG A 564 33.82 13.52 -8.75
N ASP A 565 34.47 14.61 -9.24
CA ASP A 565 34.04 15.98 -9.05
C ASP A 565 32.66 16.23 -9.68
N THR A 566 32.42 15.74 -10.89
CA THR A 566 31.11 15.85 -11.57
C THR A 566 30.03 15.02 -10.89
N THR A 567 30.36 13.81 -10.43
CA THR A 567 29.44 12.95 -9.70
C THR A 567 29.12 13.54 -8.33
N GLN A 568 30.09 14.13 -7.63
CA GLN A 568 29.91 14.77 -6.33
C GLN A 568 29.02 16.02 -6.44
N LEU A 569 29.15 16.81 -7.51
CA LEU A 569 28.22 17.89 -7.82
C LEU A 569 26.78 17.34 -7.98
N SER A 570 26.62 16.32 -8.83
CA SER A 570 25.31 15.69 -9.06
C SER A 570 24.72 15.04 -7.80
N LEU A 571 25.58 14.50 -6.91
CA LEU A 571 25.18 13.96 -5.61
C LEU A 571 24.67 15.06 -4.67
N GLY A 572 25.41 16.17 -4.55
CA GLY A 572 25.01 17.31 -3.73
C GLY A 572 23.68 17.92 -4.19
N VAL A 573 23.49 18.09 -5.51
CA VAL A 573 22.22 18.52 -6.10
C VAL A 573 21.11 17.53 -5.81
N GLY A 574 21.35 16.23 -5.96
CA GLY A 574 20.38 15.17 -5.67
C GLY A 574 19.94 15.14 -4.20
N TYR A 575 20.84 15.34 -3.25
CA TYR A 575 20.47 15.47 -1.84
C TYR A 575 19.52 16.64 -1.58
N TYR A 576 19.74 17.76 -2.25
CA TYR A 576 18.87 18.93 -2.08
C TYR A 576 17.54 18.78 -2.82
N GLU A 577 17.58 18.53 -4.12
CA GLU A 577 16.38 18.58 -4.98
C GLU A 577 15.45 17.38 -4.78
N THR A 578 16.01 16.18 -4.55
CA THR A 578 15.19 14.96 -4.40
C THR A 578 14.76 14.73 -2.96
N PHE A 579 15.62 15.04 -1.98
CA PHE A 579 15.36 14.72 -0.57
C PHE A 579 15.28 15.93 0.36
N ASN A 580 15.46 17.15 -0.17
CA ASN A 580 15.50 18.42 0.57
C ASN A 580 16.49 18.36 1.77
N ASN A 581 17.56 17.58 1.62
CA ASN A 581 18.57 17.42 2.68
C ASN A 581 19.68 18.45 2.52
N VAL A 582 19.49 19.59 3.18
CA VAL A 582 20.42 20.74 3.14
C VAL A 582 21.79 20.40 3.69
N ASP A 583 21.85 19.59 4.75
CA ASP A 583 23.11 19.29 5.45
C ASP A 583 24.03 18.42 4.60
N LEU A 584 23.52 17.33 4.03
CA LEU A 584 24.30 16.47 3.16
C LEU A 584 24.63 17.16 1.83
N ALA A 585 23.67 17.87 1.24
CA ALA A 585 23.91 18.66 0.04
C ALA A 585 25.01 19.70 0.27
N GLY A 586 24.88 20.47 1.38
CA GLY A 586 25.87 21.46 1.77
C GLY A 586 27.26 20.87 2.01
N LYS A 587 27.34 19.68 2.63
CA LYS A 587 28.61 18.97 2.86
C LYS A 587 29.31 18.61 1.55
N GLU A 588 28.60 17.96 0.62
CA GLU A 588 29.18 17.52 -0.66
C GLU A 588 29.59 18.71 -1.54
N LEU A 589 28.74 19.74 -1.63
CA LEU A 589 29.02 20.91 -2.45
C LEU A 589 30.12 21.81 -1.86
N LYS A 590 30.18 21.98 -0.52
CA LYS A 590 31.25 22.71 0.14
C LYS A 590 32.59 22.05 -0.06
N ALA A 591 32.65 20.71 -0.06
CA ALA A 591 33.89 19.97 -0.35
C ALA A 591 34.45 20.31 -1.74
N LEU A 592 33.60 20.47 -2.75
CA LEU A 592 34.00 20.88 -4.10
C LEU A 592 34.50 22.32 -4.17
N VAL A 593 34.01 23.21 -3.33
CA VAL A 593 34.46 24.61 -3.29
C VAL A 593 35.77 24.77 -2.51
N THR A 594 35.94 24.01 -1.41
CA THR A 594 37.12 24.07 -0.54
C THR A 594 38.31 23.32 -1.12
N SER A 595 38.10 22.21 -1.81
CA SER A 595 39.13 21.45 -2.54
C SER A 595 38.88 21.60 -4.03
N PRO A 596 39.46 22.62 -4.69
CA PRO A 596 39.05 23.01 -6.03
C PRO A 596 39.02 21.81 -6.97
N PRO A 597 37.91 21.55 -7.69
CA PRO A 597 37.87 20.55 -8.73
C PRO A 597 38.81 20.95 -9.87
N LYS A 598 39.14 19.98 -10.72
CA LYS A 598 39.96 20.26 -11.90
C LYS A 598 39.25 21.19 -12.89
N SER A 599 37.95 21.18 -12.89
CA SER A 599 37.08 21.99 -13.75
C SER A 599 36.53 23.18 -12.98
N GLU A 600 36.86 24.41 -13.42
CA GLU A 600 36.28 25.64 -12.88
C GLU A 600 34.76 25.71 -13.08
N ASP A 601 34.21 25.05 -14.14
CA ASP A 601 32.76 24.93 -14.36
C ASP A 601 32.07 24.16 -13.22
N VAL A 602 32.66 23.05 -12.75
CA VAL A 602 32.11 22.27 -11.62
C VAL A 602 32.13 23.08 -10.34
N LYS A 603 33.17 23.85 -10.09
CA LYS A 603 33.28 24.73 -8.93
C LYS A 603 32.23 25.83 -8.97
N LEU A 604 32.07 26.49 -10.13
CA LEU A 604 31.05 27.51 -10.34
C LEU A 604 29.64 26.95 -10.09
N LYS A 605 29.31 25.80 -10.68
CA LYS A 605 28.05 25.13 -10.48
C LYS A 605 27.81 24.77 -9.01
N ALA A 606 28.83 24.24 -8.32
CA ALA A 606 28.74 23.93 -6.88
C ALA A 606 28.50 25.20 -6.04
N THR A 607 29.21 26.30 -6.34
CA THR A 607 29.03 27.59 -5.64
C THR A 607 27.63 28.15 -5.86
N TYR A 608 27.10 28.05 -7.08
CA TYR A 608 25.73 28.49 -7.39
C TYR A 608 24.67 27.63 -6.68
N GLN A 609 24.85 26.31 -6.61
CA GLN A 609 23.95 25.47 -5.86
C GLN A 609 24.00 25.76 -4.35
N LEU A 610 25.16 26.06 -3.79
CA LEU A 610 25.28 26.51 -2.40
C LEU A 610 24.55 27.84 -2.17
N PHE A 611 24.67 28.81 -3.10
CA PHE A 611 23.86 30.02 -3.06
C PHE A 611 22.37 29.71 -3.02
N ARG A 612 21.88 28.86 -3.92
CA ARG A 612 20.45 28.43 -3.95
C ARG A 612 20.01 27.77 -2.64
N ILE A 613 20.84 26.90 -2.08
CA ILE A 613 20.53 26.17 -0.84
C ILE A 613 20.40 27.10 0.35
N TYR A 614 21.30 28.10 0.45
CA TYR A 614 21.36 29.01 1.61
C TYR A 614 20.55 30.31 1.41
N LYS A 615 20.04 30.56 0.21
CA LYS A 615 19.13 31.68 -0.06
C LYS A 615 17.94 31.64 0.90
N ASP A 616 17.68 32.78 1.57
CA ASP A 616 16.62 32.96 2.57
C ASP A 616 16.74 32.06 3.83
N ARG A 617 17.80 31.24 3.96
CA ARG A 617 18.04 30.35 5.11
C ARG A 617 19.19 30.83 5.99
N ASP A 618 20.29 31.23 5.38
CA ASP A 618 21.48 31.77 6.07
C ASP A 618 22.05 32.95 5.28
N LYS A 619 21.71 34.16 5.69
CA LYS A 619 22.12 35.40 5.00
C LYS A 619 23.62 35.56 4.86
N LYS A 620 24.41 35.07 5.82
CA LYS A 620 25.87 35.14 5.77
C LYS A 620 26.44 34.25 4.66
N LEU A 621 25.98 33.01 4.59
CA LEU A 621 26.40 32.06 3.56
C LEU A 621 25.83 32.46 2.18
N GLU A 622 24.61 32.95 2.13
CA GLU A 622 24.02 33.49 0.91
C GLU A 622 24.87 34.60 0.30
N GLU A 623 25.20 35.64 1.11
CA GLU A 623 26.05 36.74 0.66
C GLU A 623 27.46 36.26 0.28
N GLN A 624 28.03 35.33 1.02
CA GLN A 624 29.34 34.78 0.74
C GLN A 624 29.39 34.16 -0.68
N TYR A 625 28.46 33.23 -0.97
CA TYR A 625 28.44 32.53 -2.27
C TYR A 625 27.97 33.45 -3.40
N LYS A 626 27.06 34.37 -3.14
CA LYS A 626 26.67 35.44 -4.07
C LYS A 626 27.90 36.27 -4.49
N ASN A 627 28.65 36.78 -3.55
CA ASN A 627 29.83 37.62 -3.80
C ASN A 627 30.92 36.82 -4.51
N ASP A 628 31.13 35.55 -4.17
CA ASP A 628 32.08 34.68 -4.81
C ASP A 628 31.78 34.52 -6.31
N ILE A 629 30.48 34.30 -6.68
CA ILE A 629 30.06 34.22 -8.08
C ILE A 629 30.22 35.57 -8.80
N LEU A 630 29.74 36.64 -8.20
CA LEU A 630 29.79 37.96 -8.85
C LEU A 630 31.19 38.51 -9.02
N THR A 631 32.14 38.13 -8.14
CA THR A 631 33.54 38.55 -8.21
C THR A 631 34.36 37.72 -9.17
N ASN A 632 34.24 36.39 -9.04
CA ASN A 632 35.15 35.46 -9.79
C ASN A 632 34.54 35.03 -11.15
N TYR A 633 33.21 35.12 -11.31
CA TYR A 633 32.48 34.62 -12.49
C TYR A 633 31.44 35.63 -13.03
N PRO A 634 31.77 36.94 -13.18
CA PRO A 634 30.80 38.00 -13.46
C PRO A 634 30.07 37.84 -14.81
N ASN A 635 30.74 37.22 -15.77
CA ASN A 635 30.25 37.05 -17.17
C ASN A 635 29.49 35.72 -17.38
N THR A 636 29.03 35.07 -16.33
CA THR A 636 28.32 33.80 -16.44
C THR A 636 26.80 33.98 -16.29
N ILE A 637 26.07 33.02 -16.84
CA ILE A 637 24.62 32.96 -16.68
C ILE A 637 24.22 32.94 -15.20
N TYR A 638 25.02 32.34 -14.31
CA TYR A 638 24.76 32.25 -12.88
C TYR A 638 24.84 33.62 -12.19
N ALA A 639 25.81 34.46 -12.60
CA ALA A 639 25.85 35.85 -12.17
C ALA A 639 24.61 36.63 -12.68
N GLY A 640 24.19 36.36 -13.92
CA GLY A 640 22.96 36.92 -14.49
C GLY A 640 21.73 36.57 -13.66
N TYR A 641 21.50 35.30 -13.29
CA TYR A 641 20.40 34.87 -12.42
C TYR A 641 20.40 35.52 -11.05
N ILE A 642 21.59 35.84 -10.51
CA ILE A 642 21.71 36.49 -9.22
C ILE A 642 21.36 37.97 -9.31
N LEU A 643 21.79 38.65 -10.40
CA LEU A 643 21.58 40.09 -10.58
C LEU A 643 20.15 40.40 -11.06
N ASN A 644 19.59 39.56 -11.92
CA ASN A 644 18.27 39.75 -12.54
C ASN A 644 17.47 38.45 -12.46
N PRO A 645 16.92 38.10 -11.31
CA PRO A 645 16.20 36.83 -11.13
C PRO A 645 14.89 36.75 -11.95
N GLU A 646 14.40 37.84 -12.45
CA GLU A 646 13.21 37.97 -13.31
C GLU A 646 13.47 37.56 -14.78
N VAL A 647 14.74 37.46 -15.17
CA VAL A 647 15.13 37.13 -16.56
C VAL A 647 15.42 35.63 -16.67
N GLU A 648 14.70 34.97 -17.55
CA GLU A 648 14.91 33.55 -17.82
C GLU A 648 16.12 33.35 -18.74
N TYR A 649 17.24 32.87 -18.17
CA TYR A 649 18.46 32.54 -18.94
C TYR A 649 18.42 31.06 -19.33
N ILE A 650 18.60 30.77 -20.60
CA ILE A 650 18.55 29.40 -21.12
C ILE A 650 19.97 28.85 -21.29
N THR A 651 20.30 27.77 -20.60
CA THR A 651 21.54 26.99 -20.82
C THR A 651 21.42 26.12 -22.07
N ALA A 652 22.53 25.61 -22.60
CA ALA A 652 22.52 24.64 -23.70
C ALA A 652 21.73 23.36 -23.30
N GLU A 653 21.88 22.89 -22.06
CA GLU A 653 21.13 21.74 -21.49
C GLU A 653 19.64 22.04 -21.39
N THR A 654 19.27 23.24 -20.90
CA THR A 654 17.88 23.69 -20.84
C THR A 654 17.26 23.79 -22.23
N LYS A 655 18.04 24.22 -23.24
CA LYS A 655 17.59 24.27 -24.62
C LYS A 655 17.32 22.88 -25.19
N GLU A 656 18.19 21.90 -24.93
CA GLU A 656 17.97 20.51 -25.31
C GLU A 656 16.73 19.92 -24.60
N ALA A 657 16.60 20.14 -23.29
CA ALA A 657 15.45 19.70 -22.51
C ALA A 657 14.15 20.34 -23.01
N LEU A 658 14.16 21.64 -23.36
CA LEU A 658 13.02 22.34 -23.94
C LEU A 658 12.62 21.75 -25.30
N THR A 659 13.62 21.44 -26.15
CA THR A 659 13.36 20.78 -27.45
C THR A 659 12.75 19.40 -27.25
N ALA A 660 13.30 18.59 -26.34
CA ALA A 660 12.76 17.27 -25.99
C ALA A 660 11.33 17.36 -25.42
N TYR A 661 11.07 18.37 -24.59
CA TYR A 661 9.71 18.61 -24.07
C TYR A 661 8.73 18.99 -25.18
N LYS A 662 9.12 19.87 -26.10
CA LYS A 662 8.31 20.26 -27.26
C LYS A 662 7.96 19.05 -28.12
N GLU A 663 8.95 18.19 -28.43
CA GLU A 663 8.71 16.96 -29.18
C GLU A 663 7.75 16.01 -28.44
N ALA A 664 7.92 15.82 -27.13
CA ALA A 664 7.02 15.01 -26.32
C ALA A 664 5.60 15.59 -26.29
N TYR A 665 5.47 16.91 -26.19
CA TYR A 665 4.19 17.59 -26.20
C TYR A 665 3.49 17.53 -27.56
N ASP A 666 4.23 17.63 -28.68
CA ASP A 666 3.67 17.46 -30.02
C ASP A 666 3.19 16.01 -30.24
N LEU A 667 3.89 15.03 -29.73
CA LEU A 667 3.43 13.64 -29.71
C LEU A 667 2.16 13.46 -28.86
N TYR A 668 2.07 14.15 -27.73
CA TYR A 668 0.85 14.15 -26.90
C TYR A 668 -0.36 14.73 -27.65
N LYS A 669 -0.19 15.86 -28.37
CA LYS A 669 -1.22 16.42 -29.21
C LYS A 669 -1.63 15.50 -30.37
N ALA A 670 -0.71 14.72 -30.88
CA ALA A 670 -0.93 13.71 -31.89
C ALA A 670 -1.51 12.38 -31.34
N GLU A 671 -1.85 12.33 -30.03
CA GLU A 671 -2.39 11.18 -29.31
C GLU A 671 -1.49 9.93 -29.31
N LYS A 672 -0.18 10.10 -29.60
CA LYS A 672 0.82 9.04 -29.60
C LYS A 672 1.36 8.78 -28.21
N TYR A 673 0.50 8.35 -27.29
CA TYR A 673 0.80 8.25 -25.85
C TYR A 673 1.93 7.30 -25.49
N ALA A 674 2.13 6.22 -26.24
CA ALA A 674 3.25 5.30 -26.04
C ALA A 674 4.60 5.96 -26.30
N ASP A 675 4.69 6.76 -27.38
CA ASP A 675 5.89 7.48 -27.76
C ASP A 675 6.18 8.62 -26.76
N VAL A 676 5.14 9.28 -26.23
CA VAL A 676 5.29 10.27 -25.17
C VAL A 676 5.91 9.65 -23.92
N LYS A 677 5.41 8.50 -23.44
CA LYS A 677 5.98 7.80 -22.27
C LYS A 677 7.46 7.50 -22.46
N LYS A 678 7.83 7.02 -23.64
CA LYS A 678 9.22 6.74 -24.00
C LYS A 678 10.08 7.99 -23.95
N LYS A 679 9.64 9.07 -24.60
CA LYS A 679 10.35 10.36 -24.61
C LYS A 679 10.50 10.97 -23.22
N VAL A 680 9.46 10.90 -22.40
CA VAL A 680 9.50 11.37 -21.00
C VAL A 680 10.52 10.55 -20.19
N GLN A 681 10.55 9.22 -20.36
CA GLN A 681 11.53 8.38 -19.68
C GLN A 681 12.96 8.70 -20.11
N GLU A 682 13.19 8.88 -21.41
CA GLU A 682 14.49 9.28 -21.94
C GLU A 682 14.93 10.65 -21.38
N ALA A 683 14.01 11.61 -21.31
CA ALA A 683 14.28 12.95 -20.77
C ALA A 683 14.61 12.91 -19.27
N ILE A 684 13.90 12.14 -18.45
CA ILE A 684 14.17 11.98 -17.02
C ILE A 684 15.58 11.40 -16.79
N VAL A 685 16.02 10.48 -17.64
CA VAL A 685 17.35 9.89 -17.55
C VAL A 685 18.43 10.86 -18.03
N LYS A 686 18.17 11.60 -19.13
CA LYS A 686 19.16 12.48 -19.75
C LYS A 686 19.33 13.81 -19.02
N PHE A 687 18.25 14.36 -18.46
CA PHE A 687 18.20 15.68 -17.82
C PHE A 687 17.75 15.62 -16.35
N PRO A 688 18.37 14.84 -15.48
CA PRO A 688 17.84 14.57 -14.13
C PRO A 688 17.78 15.78 -13.20
N THR A 689 18.47 16.88 -13.53
CA THR A 689 18.60 18.08 -12.70
C THR A 689 17.95 19.31 -13.31
N GLU A 690 17.29 19.18 -14.45
CA GLU A 690 16.69 20.31 -15.15
C GLU A 690 15.33 20.72 -14.55
N ILE A 691 15.07 22.03 -14.49
CA ILE A 691 13.83 22.60 -13.99
C ILE A 691 12.60 22.05 -14.79
N LEU A 692 12.82 21.71 -16.06
CA LEU A 692 11.76 21.19 -16.94
C LEU A 692 11.30 19.77 -16.59
N ILE A 693 11.98 19.05 -15.68
CA ILE A 693 11.56 17.69 -15.29
C ILE A 693 10.17 17.68 -14.67
N ALA A 694 9.82 18.70 -13.90
CA ALA A 694 8.46 18.83 -13.37
C ALA A 694 7.41 18.88 -14.49
N LYS A 695 7.73 19.57 -15.61
CA LYS A 695 6.86 19.63 -16.80
C LYS A 695 6.71 18.26 -17.47
N PHE A 696 7.81 17.51 -17.60
CA PHE A 696 7.77 16.13 -18.12
C PHE A 696 6.95 15.21 -17.23
N ALA A 697 7.09 15.32 -15.92
CA ALA A 697 6.34 14.53 -14.96
C ALA A 697 4.83 14.85 -15.02
N LEU A 698 4.47 16.13 -15.13
CA LEU A 698 3.09 16.55 -15.29
C LEU A 698 2.50 16.10 -16.65
N LEU A 699 3.28 16.18 -17.73
CA LEU A 699 2.88 15.67 -19.04
C LEU A 699 2.63 14.15 -18.98
N ASN A 700 3.49 13.41 -18.27
CA ASN A 700 3.28 11.97 -18.04
C ASN A 700 1.99 11.69 -17.27
N ALA A 701 1.66 12.49 -16.26
CA ALA A 701 0.40 12.37 -15.55
C ALA A 701 -0.80 12.55 -16.49
N TYR A 702 -0.74 13.52 -17.42
CA TYR A 702 -1.79 13.68 -18.43
C TYR A 702 -1.87 12.51 -19.42
N VAL A 703 -0.76 11.89 -19.78
CA VAL A 703 -0.77 10.66 -20.59
C VAL A 703 -1.43 9.51 -19.81
N ILE A 704 -1.14 9.37 -18.51
CA ILE A 704 -1.78 8.39 -17.64
C ILE A 704 -3.29 8.63 -17.58
N LYS A 705 -3.75 9.88 -17.50
CA LYS A 705 -5.17 10.23 -17.57
C LYS A 705 -5.88 9.66 -18.80
N GLN A 706 -5.20 9.63 -19.96
CA GLN A 706 -5.77 9.16 -21.22
C GLN A 706 -5.65 7.63 -21.42
N THR A 707 -4.68 6.99 -20.75
CA THR A 707 -4.32 5.59 -21.04
C THR A 707 -4.55 4.62 -19.88
N ALA A 708 -4.94 5.13 -18.71
CA ALA A 708 -5.01 4.34 -17.49
C ALA A 708 -6.22 4.76 -16.62
N THR A 709 -6.33 4.20 -15.43
CA THR A 709 -7.45 4.47 -14.52
C THR A 709 -7.35 5.84 -13.85
N GLN A 710 -8.48 6.37 -13.36
CA GLN A 710 -8.52 7.62 -12.59
C GLN A 710 -7.60 7.53 -11.36
N THR A 711 -7.53 6.37 -10.71
CA THR A 711 -6.67 6.15 -9.53
C THR A 711 -5.19 6.32 -9.88
N GLU A 712 -4.75 5.77 -11.01
CA GLU A 712 -3.36 5.90 -11.46
C GLU A 712 -3.05 7.36 -11.85
N PHE A 713 -4.03 8.07 -12.41
CA PHE A 713 -3.89 9.51 -12.68
C PHE A 713 -3.75 10.32 -11.38
N GLU A 714 -4.56 10.06 -10.37
CA GLU A 714 -4.45 10.71 -9.05
C GLU A 714 -3.09 10.43 -8.40
N GLN A 715 -2.61 9.18 -8.47
CA GLN A 715 -1.27 8.82 -7.99
C GLN A 715 -0.15 9.56 -8.74
N ALA A 716 -0.27 9.66 -10.06
CA ALA A 716 0.70 10.40 -10.87
C ALA A 716 0.73 11.89 -10.52
N LEU A 717 -0.44 12.49 -10.29
CA LEU A 717 -0.53 13.89 -9.82
C LEU A 717 0.05 14.05 -8.40
N GLU A 718 -0.17 13.08 -7.51
CA GLU A 718 0.38 13.11 -6.15
C GLU A 718 1.91 13.04 -6.17
N ILE A 719 2.48 12.26 -7.08
CA ILE A 719 3.93 12.22 -7.34
C ILE A 719 4.44 13.59 -7.79
N VAL A 720 3.76 14.23 -8.76
CA VAL A 720 4.18 15.57 -9.23
C VAL A 720 4.08 16.59 -8.09
N ALA A 721 2.99 16.56 -7.33
CA ALA A 721 2.74 17.51 -6.24
C ALA A 721 3.75 17.40 -5.09
N THR A 722 4.28 16.18 -4.84
CA THR A 722 5.20 15.91 -3.72
C THR A 722 6.67 15.92 -4.14
N ALA A 723 7.00 15.34 -5.30
CA ALA A 723 8.38 15.25 -5.76
C ALA A 723 8.94 16.60 -6.27
N TYR A 724 8.06 17.48 -6.74
CA TYR A 724 8.43 18.78 -7.32
C TYR A 724 7.84 19.96 -6.55
N GLU A 725 7.77 19.85 -5.23
CA GLU A 725 7.20 20.88 -4.35
C GLU A 725 7.87 22.24 -4.60
N GLY A 726 7.04 23.29 -4.73
CA GLY A 726 7.51 24.65 -5.03
C GLY A 726 7.42 25.03 -6.50
N THR A 727 7.31 24.08 -7.44
CA THR A 727 7.12 24.36 -8.86
C THR A 727 5.66 24.70 -9.21
N ASP A 728 5.45 25.35 -10.34
CA ASP A 728 4.10 25.65 -10.82
C ASP A 728 3.36 24.37 -11.25
N GLU A 729 4.09 23.37 -11.73
CA GLU A 729 3.57 22.04 -12.05
C GLU A 729 3.03 21.33 -10.81
N ALA A 730 3.74 21.42 -9.68
CA ALA A 730 3.28 20.88 -8.40
C ALA A 730 2.02 21.59 -7.91
N LYS A 731 1.96 22.92 -8.03
CA LYS A 731 0.75 23.71 -7.70
C LYS A 731 -0.42 23.32 -8.60
N GLN A 732 -0.17 23.08 -9.89
CA GLN A 732 -1.19 22.63 -10.84
C GLN A 732 -1.66 21.22 -10.52
N ALA A 733 -0.76 20.30 -10.19
CA ALA A 733 -1.09 18.94 -9.75
C ALA A 733 -1.95 18.94 -8.48
N LYS A 734 -1.59 19.75 -7.47
CA LYS A 734 -2.40 19.94 -6.24
C LYS A 734 -3.82 20.44 -6.57
N ARG A 735 -3.95 21.47 -7.42
CA ARG A 735 -5.27 21.99 -7.85
C ARG A 735 -6.13 20.93 -8.58
N LEU A 736 -5.50 20.08 -9.39
CA LEU A 736 -6.21 19.00 -10.08
C LEU A 736 -6.64 17.91 -9.10
N LEU A 737 -5.81 17.54 -8.16
CA LEU A 737 -6.15 16.60 -7.08
C LEU A 737 -7.31 17.12 -6.23
N ASP A 738 -7.29 18.38 -5.84
CA ASP A 738 -8.39 19.01 -5.10
C ASP A 738 -9.70 18.96 -5.88
N LYS A 739 -9.67 19.26 -7.20
CA LYS A 739 -10.85 19.17 -8.07
C LYS A 739 -11.38 17.74 -8.23
N LEU A 740 -10.49 16.74 -8.29
CA LEU A 740 -10.88 15.33 -8.41
C LEU A 740 -11.44 14.78 -7.10
N ARG A 741 -10.96 15.30 -5.95
CA ARG A 741 -11.38 14.90 -4.60
C ARG A 741 -12.55 15.72 -4.05
N THR A 742 -12.89 16.87 -4.66
CA THR A 742 -14.04 17.68 -4.25
C THR A 742 -15.33 17.08 -4.82
N PRO A 743 -16.32 16.69 -4.02
CA PRO A 743 -17.58 16.18 -4.51
C PRO A 743 -18.30 17.29 -5.32
N LYS A 744 -18.79 16.97 -6.50
CA LYS A 744 -19.65 17.88 -7.26
C LYS A 744 -20.91 18.12 -6.43
N SER A 745 -21.05 19.29 -5.84
CA SER A 745 -22.31 19.74 -5.27
C SER A 745 -23.35 19.83 -6.40
N THR A 746 -24.37 19.00 -6.33
CA THR A 746 -25.53 19.05 -7.20
C THR A 746 -26.32 20.32 -6.93
N SER A 747 -26.08 21.36 -7.72
CA SER A 747 -27.09 22.39 -7.93
C SER A 747 -27.84 22.02 -9.24
N ASN A 748 -29.09 21.56 -9.05
CA ASN A 748 -30.05 21.41 -10.14
C ASN A 748 -30.21 22.73 -10.85
N THR A 749 -29.72 22.82 -12.07
CA THR A 749 -30.29 23.71 -13.10
C THR A 749 -30.14 22.97 -14.42
N GLU A 750 -31.29 22.68 -15.03
CA GLU A 750 -31.40 22.14 -16.37
C GLU A 750 -30.60 23.02 -17.34
N VAL A 751 -29.59 22.45 -17.96
CA VAL A 751 -29.04 23.02 -19.21
C VAL A 751 -28.69 21.86 -20.15
N ASN A 752 -29.31 21.94 -21.32
CA ASN A 752 -29.20 21.10 -22.49
C ASN A 752 -27.81 20.50 -22.76
N ASN A 753 -27.84 19.24 -23.14
CA ASN A 753 -26.75 18.49 -23.78
C ASN A 753 -26.15 19.25 -24.94
N THR A 754 -24.98 19.84 -24.70
CA THR A 754 -23.96 20.02 -25.72
C THR A 754 -22.66 19.65 -25.08
N VAL A 755 -22.12 18.51 -25.50
CA VAL A 755 -20.77 18.07 -25.13
C VAL A 755 -19.79 19.04 -25.76
N THR A 756 -19.49 20.12 -25.07
CA THR A 756 -18.32 20.93 -25.34
C THR A 756 -17.17 20.33 -24.57
N THR A 757 -16.31 19.61 -25.24
CA THR A 757 -14.93 19.39 -24.85
C THR A 757 -14.33 20.75 -24.54
N GLU A 758 -14.40 21.21 -23.30
CA GLU A 758 -13.52 22.25 -22.83
C GLU A 758 -12.10 21.69 -22.88
N ASN A 759 -11.45 21.95 -24.01
CA ASN A 759 -10.01 22.02 -24.08
C ASN A 759 -9.60 23.01 -23.01
N VAL A 760 -9.09 22.48 -21.89
CA VAL A 760 -8.23 23.24 -20.99
C VAL A 760 -7.02 23.58 -21.84
N GLN A 761 -7.08 24.71 -22.50
CA GLN A 761 -5.92 25.33 -23.13
C GLN A 761 -4.91 25.46 -21.98
N LEU A 762 -3.87 24.64 -22.05
CA LEU A 762 -2.60 25.00 -21.45
C LEU A 762 -2.26 26.37 -22.02
N GLN A 763 -2.57 27.42 -21.27
CA GLN A 763 -2.02 28.74 -21.57
C GLN A 763 -0.50 28.60 -21.29
N THR A 764 0.18 28.08 -22.28
CA THR A 764 1.58 28.39 -22.49
C THR A 764 1.56 29.72 -23.27
N GLU A 765 1.34 30.82 -22.60
CA GLU A 765 2.12 31.98 -22.96
C GLU A 765 3.58 31.59 -22.64
N VAL A 766 4.17 30.90 -23.59
CA VAL A 766 5.62 30.90 -23.73
C VAL A 766 5.94 32.34 -24.16
N ASN A 767 6.18 33.20 -23.18
CA ASN A 767 7.01 34.36 -23.43
C ASN A 767 8.25 33.82 -24.10
N GLN A 768 8.44 34.13 -25.38
CA GLN A 768 9.60 33.64 -26.11
C GLN A 768 10.84 34.11 -25.37
N PRO A 769 11.67 33.16 -24.84
CA PRO A 769 12.90 33.54 -24.16
C PRO A 769 13.80 34.20 -25.21
N GLN A 770 14.33 35.36 -24.87
CA GLN A 770 15.32 36.02 -25.71
C GLN A 770 16.56 35.13 -25.80
N LEU A 771 16.88 34.68 -27.02
CA LEU A 771 18.14 33.99 -27.32
C LEU A 771 19.28 34.98 -27.09
N VAL A 772 20.04 34.80 -26.02
CA VAL A 772 21.31 35.50 -25.84
C VAL A 772 22.37 34.72 -26.65
N ASN A 773 22.80 35.26 -27.78
CA ASN A 773 23.99 34.78 -28.46
C ASN A 773 25.17 34.97 -27.53
N GLU A 774 26.08 34.01 -27.52
CA GLU A 774 27.35 34.03 -26.76
C GLU A 774 28.32 35.11 -27.30
N GLU A 775 27.94 36.39 -27.24
CA GLU A 775 28.90 37.48 -27.35
C GLU A 775 29.15 38.07 -25.96
N PRO A 776 30.41 38.32 -25.56
CA PRO A 776 30.72 38.81 -24.22
C PRO A 776 30.06 40.19 -24.02
N ILE A 777 29.27 40.31 -22.96
CA ILE A 777 28.66 41.58 -22.53
C ILE A 777 29.79 42.51 -22.10
N GLN A 778 30.09 43.55 -22.91
CA GLN A 778 30.99 44.61 -22.51
C GLN A 778 30.38 45.40 -21.35
N PRO A 779 31.14 45.75 -20.30
CA PRO A 779 30.65 46.52 -19.18
C PRO A 779 30.34 47.94 -19.66
N THR A 780 29.09 48.37 -19.49
CA THR A 780 28.65 49.76 -19.65
C THR A 780 29.34 50.60 -18.55
N PRO A 781 29.99 51.74 -18.91
CA PRO A 781 30.61 52.62 -17.94
C PRO A 781 29.55 53.27 -17.01
N PRO A 782 29.92 53.54 -15.74
CA PRO A 782 28.95 54.07 -14.75
C PRO A 782 28.46 55.46 -15.17
N GLN A 783 27.14 55.61 -15.32
CA GLN A 783 26.52 56.89 -15.50
C GLN A 783 26.59 57.68 -14.17
N LYS A 784 27.11 58.90 -14.23
CA LYS A 784 27.21 59.88 -13.14
C LYS A 784 25.80 60.20 -12.64
N GLU A 785 25.53 59.87 -11.37
CA GLU A 785 24.36 60.34 -10.62
C GLU A 785 24.37 61.86 -10.50
N ASN A 786 23.35 62.49 -11.08
CA ASN A 786 23.02 63.88 -10.78
C ASN A 786 22.11 63.92 -9.51
N ASN A 787 22.70 64.31 -8.40
CA ASN A 787 22.02 64.59 -7.14
C ASN A 787 20.98 65.66 -7.33
N LYS A 788 19.66 65.35 -7.24
CA LYS A 788 18.64 66.29 -6.84
C LYS A 788 18.04 65.83 -5.51
N LYS A 789 18.40 66.55 -4.45
CA LYS A 789 17.79 66.50 -3.14
C LYS A 789 16.30 66.73 -3.22
N ASN A 790 15.49 65.80 -2.80
CA ASN A 790 14.12 66.01 -2.33
C ASN A 790 13.97 65.45 -0.92
N THR A 791 13.94 66.37 0.03
CA THR A 791 13.64 66.17 1.45
C THR A 791 12.16 65.78 1.59
N VAL A 792 11.89 64.57 2.09
CA VAL A 792 10.57 64.24 2.68
C VAL A 792 10.76 63.84 4.13
N LYS A 793 10.06 64.53 5.04
CA LYS A 793 10.02 64.33 6.49
C LYS A 793 9.42 62.95 6.83
N PRO A 794 9.89 62.32 7.93
CA PRO A 794 9.29 61.11 8.46
C PRO A 794 8.02 61.39 9.27
N PRO A 795 7.00 60.49 9.24
CA PRO A 795 5.86 60.59 10.13
C PRO A 795 6.18 60.09 11.55
N LYS A 796 5.55 60.73 12.52
CA LYS A 796 5.67 60.53 13.96
C LYS A 796 5.15 59.13 14.37
N LYS A 797 5.87 58.56 15.35
CA LYS A 797 5.39 57.47 16.19
C LYS A 797 4.23 57.95 17.07
N GLU A 798 3.12 57.22 17.09
CA GLU A 798 2.19 57.21 18.22
C GLU A 798 2.36 55.91 18.98
N VAL A 799 2.65 56.09 20.28
CA VAL A 799 2.69 55.06 21.31
C VAL A 799 1.28 54.97 21.88
N THR A 800 0.72 53.78 21.93
CA THR A 800 -0.37 53.47 22.88
C THR A 800 -0.03 52.16 23.59
N GLU A 801 0.30 52.35 24.88
CA GLU A 801 0.26 51.36 25.94
C GLU A 801 -1.19 50.98 26.27
N THR A 802 -1.47 49.74 26.47
CA THR A 802 -2.37 49.09 27.44
C THR A 802 -2.14 47.62 27.30
N GLY A 803 -1.69 46.83 28.21
CA GLY A 803 -1.97 46.66 29.62
C GLY A 803 -3.03 45.59 29.87
N TRP A 804 -2.62 44.49 30.47
CA TRP A 804 -3.29 43.66 31.48
C TRP A 804 -3.11 42.17 31.31
N ASP A 805 -2.43 41.69 32.33
CA ASP A 805 -2.41 40.31 32.85
C ASP A 805 -3.77 39.57 32.89
N ARG A 806 -3.78 38.31 32.53
CA ARG A 806 -4.06 37.17 33.41
C ARG A 806 -3.91 35.82 32.64
#